data_68cf7eaf7b8a031a416d09f07ee96288
#
_entry.id   68cf7eaf7b8a031a416d09f07ee96288
#
_cell.length_a   1.000
_cell.length_b   1.000
_cell.length_c   1.000
_cell.angle_alpha   90.00
_cell.angle_beta   90.00
_cell.angle_gamma   90.00
#
_symmetry.space_group_name_H-M   'P 1'
#
loop_
_entity.id
_entity.type
_entity.pdbx_description
1 polymer ?
#
loop_
_entity_poly.entity_id
_entity_poly.type
_entity_poly.pdbx_seq_one_letter_code
_entity_poly.pdbx_strand_id
1 'polypeptide(L)'
;MKTINQIKLLVEHLVNSLYATTTNKDVSGSADNNIIDDVRNNFLPLFQFNIEAELEETSLVFNQIRDNVKEEVAVPYLPDGQHTVDIIDNTVFETPTIMEWQKGNKGQNFVINYSNGTIEKGIHCLNQHIINILLSLPHKSFKLHFVDLTFSAQASSLTRNLDNKLYDKLISGSQEWAQLQETLREKMVKVLEEYGDVVKYNESKKNVAVPYDIVVITDYQKCLNEMRELRPLFENGHKGGIYFILMNNVDCKSDRDDDSLLAMTNSYQTLDAENYGNYTKNAFIRCTPILDNPILAKACFNYINKGVEVPLVAAASVDYNMMLDSGFEPIDKAMIIPVGSSESGELVNFTLDTVSHIHCFIIGQSGTGKSVFLHDVIIGAMAKYSPEELELYLMDFKIGGVEFNRYKNEKHVKALLVDNSDIQITLEILRDINNKMRERGKLLRASGVSNIVEYNQVNPDKKMPRIVFIADECHVMFPTMNSREAKLYREISEILQKIAKEGRSQGVHLILATQTIAQAEISSEILNNISDFYLLKCASGDSERLVPGSSETTSQLKTGQVLHHDIDNDVVFKSIYLPTSEAFEIIKKINSKAAIYPNDQFYFVGSQIFEIDDEVKSQIMPRGNAAIAFGRSIDTKMEPVIIPLHNEYADNVMLFGINDEEQVSRTTMASIKCLRISNRDVMIKVINCLPSDQKNTTKMLKDLADNGDIELLDPSTCGAELQNIATSIKNRDAEQMVLYILGQERFRELRMDMEIATEKPVSAADDFGFDSSMFSSSDSSDAAFNSYQKVIEYILKNGAEVGVHVIIQIDKPKQLLFADYMSARDFFNMFHHLIMLKSDENAVNTLGMSDDLRLENLSSDVERLRAIYYNETNNSYTLFTPFDF
;
A
#
# COMPACT_ATOMS: atom_id res chain seq x y z
N MET A 1 21.72 18.76 20.40
CA MET A 1 23.02 18.88 19.73
C MET A 1 23.21 20.31 19.30
N LYS A 2 24.44 20.87 19.42
CA LYS A 2 24.72 22.24 18.95
C LYS A 2 24.82 22.21 17.41
N THR A 3 24.18 23.13 16.73
CA THR A 3 24.25 23.25 15.25
C THR A 3 25.67 23.65 14.83
N ILE A 4 26.06 23.42 13.56
CA ILE A 4 27.36 23.83 13.01
C ILE A 4 27.62 25.32 13.24
N ASN A 5 26.62 26.18 13.07
CA ASN A 5 26.76 27.61 13.33
C ASN A 5 27.01 27.92 14.79
N GLN A 6 26.43 27.18 15.72
CA GLN A 6 26.74 27.32 17.15
C GLN A 6 28.15 26.85 17.46
N ILE A 7 28.62 25.75 16.84
CA ILE A 7 29.98 25.25 16.97
C ILE A 7 30.95 26.30 16.39
N LYS A 8 30.68 26.82 15.21
CA LYS A 8 31.48 27.85 14.55
C LYS A 8 31.62 29.12 15.39
N LEU A 9 30.49 29.66 15.88
CA LEU A 9 30.49 30.85 16.76
C LEU A 9 31.27 30.60 18.04
N LEU A 10 31.20 29.40 18.61
CA LEU A 10 31.94 29.04 19.83
C LEU A 10 33.45 28.91 19.55
N VAL A 11 33.83 28.33 18.40
CA VAL A 11 35.24 28.25 17.98
C VAL A 11 35.80 29.66 17.73
N GLU A 12 35.09 30.52 17.03
CA GLU A 12 35.47 31.91 16.80
C GLU A 12 35.60 32.70 18.13
N HIS A 13 34.63 32.52 19.02
CA HIS A 13 34.65 33.13 20.34
C HIS A 13 35.88 32.64 21.17
N LEU A 14 36.13 31.34 21.15
CA LEU A 14 37.29 30.74 21.84
C LEU A 14 38.60 31.28 21.28
N VAL A 15 38.79 31.28 19.96
CA VAL A 15 40.00 31.79 19.29
C VAL A 15 40.23 33.25 19.63
N ASN A 16 39.19 34.07 19.59
CA ASN A 16 39.24 35.48 19.93
C ASN A 16 39.57 35.70 21.43
N SER A 17 38.99 34.90 22.31
CA SER A 17 39.24 34.97 23.76
C SER A 17 40.65 34.53 24.11
N LEU A 18 41.16 33.45 23.53
CA LEU A 18 42.54 33.00 23.69
C LEU A 18 43.53 34.04 23.13
N TYR A 19 43.20 34.68 22.02
CA TYR A 19 43.99 35.76 21.46
C TYR A 19 44.02 36.99 22.38
N ALA A 20 42.87 37.36 22.94
CA ALA A 20 42.80 38.48 23.89
C ALA A 20 43.64 38.21 25.15
N THR A 21 43.66 36.94 25.61
CA THR A 21 44.44 36.49 26.79
C THR A 21 45.96 36.49 26.52
N THR A 22 46.38 36.10 25.31
CA THR A 22 47.81 36.12 24.92
C THR A 22 48.35 37.53 24.66
N THR A 23 47.49 38.49 24.28
CA THR A 23 47.89 39.88 24.02
C THR A 23 47.80 40.82 25.23
N ASN A 24 46.92 40.53 26.20
CA ASN A 24 46.77 41.31 27.44
C ASN A 24 47.42 40.64 28.60
N LYS A 25 48.59 41.12 29.03
CA LYS A 25 49.36 40.62 30.16
C LYS A 25 48.72 40.75 31.57
N ASP A 26 47.47 41.30 31.66
CA ASP A 26 46.84 41.67 32.90
C ASP A 26 45.50 40.94 33.20
N VAL A 27 45.14 39.86 32.52
CA VAL A 27 43.88 39.14 32.80
C VAL A 27 44.13 37.97 33.75
N SER A 28 43.53 38.04 34.93
CA SER A 28 43.59 37.02 35.97
C SER A 28 43.01 35.68 35.54
N GLY A 29 43.70 34.60 35.82
CA GLY A 29 43.49 33.22 35.29
C GLY A 29 42.18 32.48 35.61
N SER A 30 41.08 33.16 35.94
CA SER A 30 39.79 32.48 36.20
C SER A 30 38.84 32.41 34.98
N ALA A 31 39.03 33.34 34.02
CA ALA A 31 38.23 33.30 32.78
C ALA A 31 38.69 32.19 31.81
N ASP A 32 39.99 31.91 31.87
CA ASP A 32 40.62 30.94 30.94
C ASP A 32 40.23 29.50 31.26
N ASN A 33 40.09 29.16 32.56
CA ASN A 33 39.68 27.81 32.96
C ASN A 33 38.24 27.46 32.52
N ASN A 34 37.31 28.41 32.55
CA ASN A 34 35.95 28.18 32.11
C ASN A 34 35.86 27.93 30.59
N ILE A 35 36.66 28.63 29.80
CA ILE A 35 36.74 28.46 28.35
C ILE A 35 37.35 27.10 28.00
N ILE A 36 38.44 26.74 28.71
CA ILE A 36 39.11 25.44 28.55
C ILE A 36 38.16 24.29 28.90
N ASP A 37 37.42 24.42 30.00
CA ASP A 37 36.47 23.39 30.42
C ASP A 37 35.27 23.29 29.50
N ASP A 38 34.80 24.40 28.93
CA ASP A 38 33.71 24.40 27.96
C ASP A 38 34.12 23.69 26.64
N VAL A 39 35.36 23.95 26.20
CA VAL A 39 35.94 23.26 25.03
C VAL A 39 36.12 21.76 25.29
N ARG A 40 36.72 21.40 26.42
CA ARG A 40 36.91 19.97 26.78
C ARG A 40 35.58 19.22 26.89
N ASN A 41 34.59 19.82 27.50
CA ASN A 41 33.32 19.13 27.79
C ASN A 41 32.32 19.15 26.63
N ASN A 42 32.36 20.18 25.79
CA ASN A 42 31.35 20.37 24.77
C ASN A 42 31.84 20.20 23.32
N PHE A 43 33.13 20.35 23.05
CA PHE A 43 33.72 20.28 21.71
C PHE A 43 34.57 19.06 21.43
N LEU A 44 35.50 18.73 22.31
CA LEU A 44 36.38 17.57 22.13
C LEU A 44 35.64 16.26 21.90
N PRO A 45 34.52 15.98 22.60
CA PRO A 45 33.78 14.75 22.34
C PRO A 45 33.18 14.65 20.94
N LEU A 46 32.96 15.77 20.24
CA LEU A 46 32.39 15.77 18.89
C LEU A 46 33.41 15.35 17.81
N PHE A 47 34.71 15.44 18.10
CA PHE A 47 35.79 15.21 17.14
C PHE A 47 36.84 14.20 17.61
N GLN A 48 36.72 13.68 18.83
CA GLN A 48 37.61 12.61 19.32
C GLN A 48 37.11 11.27 18.76
N PHE A 49 37.97 10.67 17.95
CA PHE A 49 37.80 9.29 17.52
C PHE A 49 38.51 8.40 18.56
N ASN A 50 37.80 7.52 19.21
CA ASN A 50 38.41 6.51 20.02
C ASN A 50 39.05 5.45 19.10
N ILE A 51 40.36 5.55 18.93
CA ILE A 51 41.16 4.70 18.02
C ILE A 51 41.11 3.22 18.45
N GLU A 52 40.80 2.95 19.72
CA GLU A 52 40.68 1.61 20.28
C GLU A 52 39.28 1.02 20.16
N ALA A 53 38.30 1.78 19.67
CA ALA A 53 36.95 1.31 19.48
C ALA A 53 36.88 0.32 18.32
N GLU A 54 35.99 -0.68 18.43
CA GLU A 54 35.70 -1.61 17.37
C GLU A 54 35.17 -0.89 16.12
N LEU A 55 35.29 -1.51 14.92
CA LEU A 55 34.93 -0.92 13.64
C LEU A 55 33.45 -0.40 13.61
N GLU A 56 32.54 -1.01 14.37
CA GLU A 56 31.15 -0.58 14.48
C GLU A 56 30.98 0.72 15.28
N GLU A 57 31.73 0.89 16.37
CA GLU A 57 31.71 2.13 17.17
C GLU A 57 32.32 3.30 16.40
N THR A 58 33.40 3.04 15.66
CA THR A 58 34.00 4.04 14.77
C THR A 58 33.01 4.50 13.69
N SER A 59 32.27 3.57 13.10
CA SER A 59 31.19 3.86 12.14
C SER A 59 30.10 4.73 12.77
N LEU A 60 29.77 4.50 14.03
CA LEU A 60 28.77 5.26 14.78
C LEU A 60 29.24 6.70 15.05
N VAL A 61 30.48 6.89 15.38
CA VAL A 61 31.09 8.23 15.57
C VAL A 61 31.11 9.01 14.25
N PHE A 62 31.52 8.38 13.16
CA PHE A 62 31.46 9.01 11.83
C PHE A 62 30.06 9.34 11.40
N ASN A 63 29.10 8.49 11.68
CA ASN A 63 27.69 8.79 11.43
C ASN A 63 27.21 10.00 12.23
N GLN A 64 27.57 10.10 13.50
CA GLN A 64 27.23 11.24 14.35
C GLN A 64 27.84 12.55 13.82
N ILE A 65 29.11 12.53 13.40
CA ILE A 65 29.75 13.69 12.78
C ILE A 65 29.06 14.06 11.48
N ARG A 66 28.83 13.08 10.62
CA ARG A 66 28.12 13.28 9.35
C ARG A 66 26.71 13.82 9.56
N ASP A 67 25.96 13.27 10.52
CA ASP A 67 24.56 13.66 10.78
C ASP A 67 24.50 15.06 11.42
N ASN A 68 25.47 15.42 12.24
CA ASN A 68 25.63 16.79 12.76
C ASN A 68 25.97 17.81 11.66
N VAL A 69 26.78 17.41 10.69
CA VAL A 69 27.09 18.23 9.51
C VAL A 69 25.90 18.30 8.55
N LYS A 70 25.11 17.23 8.44
CA LYS A 70 23.97 17.16 7.50
C LYS A 70 22.81 18.10 7.82
N GLU A 71 22.57 18.43 9.05
CA GLU A 71 21.44 19.31 9.42
C GLU A 71 21.57 20.73 8.83
N GLU A 72 22.76 21.12 8.33
CA GLU A 72 23.01 22.44 7.74
C GLU A 72 23.81 22.39 6.43
N VAL A 73 23.84 21.25 5.73
CA VAL A 73 24.71 21.04 4.55
C VAL A 73 24.15 21.76 3.32
N ALA A 74 24.23 23.07 3.34
CA ALA A 74 24.13 23.86 2.13
C ALA A 74 25.51 24.18 1.55
N VAL A 75 26.54 24.14 2.38
CA VAL A 75 27.93 24.50 2.03
C VAL A 75 28.86 23.39 2.52
N PRO A 76 29.86 22.98 1.73
CA PRO A 76 30.82 21.98 2.20
C PRO A 76 31.64 22.54 3.35
N TYR A 77 31.33 22.05 4.55
CA TYR A 77 32.15 22.24 5.74
C TYR A 77 32.98 21.00 5.97
N LEU A 78 34.26 21.20 6.25
CA LEU A 78 35.13 20.09 6.65
C LEU A 78 35.44 20.20 8.13
N PRO A 79 35.09 19.17 8.94
CA PRO A 79 35.71 19.02 10.24
C PRO A 79 37.17 18.60 10.01
N ASP A 80 38.08 19.58 9.91
CA ASP A 80 39.40 19.34 9.37
C ASP A 80 40.49 19.80 10.35
N GLY A 81 40.54 19.17 11.50
CA GLY A 81 41.71 19.32 12.28
C GLY A 81 41.56 19.93 13.68
N GLN A 82 42.68 20.19 14.27
CA GLN A 82 42.82 20.73 15.60
C GLN A 82 43.51 22.09 15.52
N HIS A 83 42.97 23.04 16.21
CA HIS A 83 43.54 24.35 16.34
C HIS A 83 44.52 24.38 17.53
N THR A 84 45.80 24.57 17.26
CA THR A 84 46.83 24.63 18.29
C THR A 84 47.12 26.08 18.61
N VAL A 85 46.94 26.47 19.85
CA VAL A 85 47.24 27.81 20.35
C VAL A 85 48.33 27.72 21.40
N ASP A 86 49.47 28.41 21.18
CA ASP A 86 50.52 28.55 22.16
C ASP A 86 50.14 29.62 23.20
N ILE A 87 49.91 29.23 24.41
CA ILE A 87 49.65 30.12 25.54
C ILE A 87 50.97 30.39 26.30
N ILE A 88 51.06 31.53 26.96
CA ILE A 88 52.28 32.17 27.55
C ILE A 88 53.13 31.24 28.41
N ASP A 89 52.64 30.11 28.86
CA ASP A 89 53.36 29.14 29.70
C ASP A 89 53.69 27.81 29.02
N ASN A 90 53.91 27.79 27.71
CA ASN A 90 54.14 26.57 26.92
C ASN A 90 53.01 25.50 26.98
N THR A 91 51.81 25.88 27.35
CA THR A 91 50.68 24.99 27.31
C THR A 91 50.08 25.02 25.91
N VAL A 92 50.20 23.91 25.19
CA VAL A 92 49.58 23.72 23.85
C VAL A 92 48.12 23.33 24.04
N PHE A 93 47.25 24.12 23.45
CA PHE A 93 45.83 23.90 23.50
C PHE A 93 45.29 23.49 22.11
N GLU A 94 44.63 22.36 22.05
CA GLU A 94 44.06 21.80 20.81
C GLU A 94 42.53 21.91 20.82
N THR A 95 41.98 22.61 19.86
CA THR A 95 40.51 22.72 19.65
C THR A 95 40.12 22.17 18.30
N PRO A 96 38.95 21.54 18.17
CA PRO A 96 38.44 21.18 16.84
C PRO A 96 38.21 22.42 16.00
N THR A 97 38.48 22.33 14.70
CA THR A 97 38.28 23.41 13.76
C THR A 97 37.51 22.92 12.54
N ILE A 98 36.77 23.83 11.91
CA ILE A 98 36.01 23.58 10.69
C ILE A 98 36.58 24.47 9.58
N MET A 99 37.01 23.86 8.51
CA MET A 99 37.43 24.59 7.30
C MET A 99 36.23 24.89 6.42
N GLU A 100 36.10 26.16 6.08
CA GLU A 100 35.01 26.62 5.22
C GLU A 100 35.46 26.72 3.78
N TRP A 101 34.67 26.15 2.84
CA TRP A 101 34.88 26.33 1.42
C TRP A 101 34.28 27.66 0.92
N GLN A 102 33.47 28.31 1.75
CA GLN A 102 32.99 29.64 1.49
C GLN A 102 33.00 30.49 2.74
N LYS A 103 33.61 31.67 2.64
CA LYS A 103 33.63 32.66 3.71
C LYS A 103 32.89 33.90 3.29
N GLY A 104 31.66 34.05 3.77
CA GLY A 104 30.75 35.08 3.31
C GLY A 104 30.38 34.91 1.81
N ASN A 105 30.62 35.90 0.98
CA ASN A 105 30.37 35.88 -0.48
C ASN A 105 31.58 35.42 -1.31
N LYS A 106 32.64 34.92 -0.69
CA LYS A 106 33.88 34.49 -1.38
C LYS A 106 34.07 32.99 -1.24
N GLY A 107 34.09 32.29 -2.36
CA GLY A 107 34.51 30.89 -2.40
C GLY A 107 36.02 30.78 -2.13
N GLN A 108 36.40 29.68 -1.49
CA GLN A 108 37.80 29.43 -1.17
C GLN A 108 38.22 28.08 -1.76
N ASN A 109 39.21 28.15 -2.66
CA ASN A 109 39.90 26.96 -3.17
C ASN A 109 41.03 26.59 -2.23
N PHE A 110 41.58 25.40 -2.34
CA PHE A 110 42.69 24.93 -1.52
C PHE A 110 43.93 24.77 -2.37
N VAL A 111 45.08 25.23 -1.83
CA VAL A 111 46.38 25.06 -2.43
C VAL A 111 47.31 24.36 -1.42
N ILE A 112 47.76 23.16 -1.75
CA ILE A 112 48.70 22.38 -0.92
C ILE A 112 50.08 22.64 -1.45
N ASN A 113 50.89 23.39 -0.66
CA ASN A 113 52.28 23.69 -0.95
C ASN A 113 53.18 22.52 -0.49
N TYR A 114 54.01 22.03 -1.37
CA TYR A 114 55.06 21.03 -1.08
C TYR A 114 56.35 21.36 -1.82
N SER A 115 57.47 20.81 -1.34
CA SER A 115 58.76 20.87 -2.00
C SER A 115 59.17 19.51 -2.56
N ASN A 116 60.19 19.43 -3.38
CA ASN A 116 60.73 18.16 -3.89
C ASN A 116 61.07 17.16 -2.77
N GLY A 117 61.44 17.61 -1.59
CA GLY A 117 61.70 16.78 -0.42
C GLY A 117 60.49 16.42 0.40
N THR A 118 59.33 17.01 0.14
CA THR A 118 58.07 16.80 0.91
C THR A 118 56.89 16.34 0.07
N ILE A 119 57.13 15.82 -1.15
CA ILE A 119 56.07 15.36 -2.07
C ILE A 119 55.16 14.31 -1.45
N GLU A 120 55.71 13.33 -0.70
CA GLU A 120 54.92 12.29 -0.03
C GLU A 120 54.01 12.89 1.06
N LYS A 121 54.48 13.90 1.77
CA LYS A 121 53.67 14.66 2.73
C LYS A 121 52.57 15.44 2.03
N GLY A 122 52.87 16.03 0.87
CA GLY A 122 51.86 16.70 0.04
C GLY A 122 50.76 15.77 -0.40
N ILE A 123 51.10 14.61 -0.92
CA ILE A 123 50.14 13.56 -1.29
C ILE A 123 49.32 13.11 -0.07
N HIS A 124 49.96 12.91 1.06
CA HIS A 124 49.27 12.53 2.29
C HIS A 124 48.28 13.61 2.74
N CYS A 125 48.67 14.86 2.72
CA CYS A 125 47.79 16.00 3.02
C CYS A 125 46.59 16.08 2.09
N LEU A 126 46.81 15.89 0.79
CA LEU A 126 45.73 15.81 -0.20
C LEU A 126 44.73 14.67 0.09
N ASN A 127 45.26 13.48 0.30
CA ASN A 127 44.47 12.33 0.60
C ASN A 127 43.63 12.48 1.88
N GLN A 128 44.22 13.06 2.91
CA GLN A 128 43.56 13.38 4.16
C GLN A 128 42.40 14.35 3.95
N HIS A 129 42.58 15.38 3.14
CA HIS A 129 41.55 16.36 2.83
C HIS A 129 40.39 15.72 2.10
N ILE A 130 40.67 14.91 1.09
CA ILE A 130 39.62 14.25 0.28
C ILE A 130 38.84 13.26 1.16
N ILE A 131 39.48 12.51 2.05
CA ILE A 131 38.78 11.62 2.99
C ILE A 131 37.86 12.43 3.90
N ASN A 132 38.28 13.59 4.40
CA ASN A 132 37.44 14.44 5.21
C ASN A 132 36.22 14.94 4.44
N ILE A 133 36.36 15.29 3.18
CA ILE A 133 35.25 15.64 2.28
C ILE A 133 34.26 14.45 2.14
N LEU A 134 34.77 13.25 1.84
CA LEU A 134 33.98 12.05 1.67
C LEU A 134 33.26 11.60 2.95
N LEU A 135 33.83 11.89 4.12
CA LEU A 135 33.20 11.63 5.42
C LEU A 135 32.11 12.68 5.77
N SER A 136 32.32 13.93 5.33
CA SER A 136 31.47 15.07 5.70
C SER A 136 30.28 15.27 4.79
N LEU A 137 30.41 14.97 3.50
CA LEU A 137 29.36 15.17 2.51
C LEU A 137 28.69 13.86 2.10
N PRO A 138 27.38 13.87 1.87
CA PRO A 138 26.70 12.71 1.31
C PRO A 138 27.27 12.33 -0.05
N HIS A 139 27.34 11.04 -0.33
CA HIS A 139 27.68 10.55 -1.67
C HIS A 139 26.74 11.19 -2.72
N LYS A 140 27.23 11.56 -3.91
CA LYS A 140 26.53 12.26 -4.99
C LYS A 140 26.19 13.74 -4.71
N SER A 141 26.33 14.27 -3.48
CA SER A 141 26.23 15.71 -3.23
C SER A 141 27.41 16.48 -3.83
N PHE A 142 28.38 15.75 -4.33
CA PHE A 142 29.56 16.28 -5.02
C PHE A 142 30.06 15.29 -6.07
N LYS A 143 30.88 15.80 -7.03
CA LYS A 143 31.64 15.01 -8.00
C LYS A 143 33.10 15.31 -7.81
N LEU A 144 33.95 14.27 -7.70
CA LEU A 144 35.40 14.40 -7.64
C LEU A 144 35.99 14.21 -9.04
N HIS A 145 36.77 15.17 -9.48
CA HIS A 145 37.52 15.11 -10.73
C HIS A 145 39.02 15.16 -10.44
N PHE A 146 39.76 14.13 -10.83
CA PHE A 146 41.20 14.07 -10.68
C PHE A 146 41.88 14.41 -12.01
N VAL A 147 42.73 15.46 -12.01
CA VAL A 147 43.47 15.90 -13.18
C VAL A 147 44.97 15.74 -12.89
N ASP A 148 45.63 14.86 -13.65
CA ASP A 148 47.05 14.54 -13.56
C ASP A 148 47.65 14.55 -15.00
N LEU A 149 47.88 15.72 -15.56
CA LEU A 149 48.41 15.87 -16.89
C LEU A 149 49.87 15.49 -17.02
N THR A 150 50.57 15.32 -15.90
CA THR A 150 51.99 14.99 -15.87
C THR A 150 52.30 13.52 -15.63
N PHE A 151 51.23 12.68 -15.48
CA PHE A 151 51.38 11.30 -15.14
C PHE A 151 52.18 11.06 -13.84
N SER A 152 52.04 11.97 -12.88
CA SER A 152 52.75 11.94 -11.61
C SER A 152 52.26 10.81 -10.69
N ALA A 153 51.11 10.22 -10.99
CA ALA A 153 50.41 9.22 -10.19
C ALA A 153 50.12 9.65 -8.73
N GLN A 154 50.12 10.94 -8.44
CA GLN A 154 49.92 11.47 -7.10
C GLN A 154 48.54 11.12 -6.54
N ALA A 155 47.49 11.09 -7.39
CA ALA A 155 46.13 10.70 -7.00
C ALA A 155 45.95 9.17 -6.85
N SER A 156 46.87 8.34 -7.34
CA SER A 156 46.70 6.88 -7.40
C SER A 156 46.67 6.19 -6.05
N SER A 157 47.34 6.74 -5.02
CA SER A 157 47.36 6.20 -3.67
C SER A 157 45.98 6.21 -3.02
N LEU A 158 45.15 7.21 -3.30
CA LEU A 158 43.80 7.37 -2.79
C LEU A 158 42.79 6.54 -3.60
N THR A 159 42.83 6.67 -4.91
CA THR A 159 41.85 6.03 -5.81
C THR A 159 41.90 4.49 -5.75
N ARG A 160 43.02 3.90 -5.36
CA ARG A 160 43.11 2.45 -5.14
C ARG A 160 42.22 1.91 -4.02
N ASN A 161 41.89 2.74 -3.03
CA ASN A 161 41.09 2.37 -1.87
C ASN A 161 39.64 2.82 -1.96
N LEU A 162 39.28 3.63 -2.96
CA LEU A 162 37.93 4.17 -3.17
C LEU A 162 37.18 3.38 -4.25
N ASP A 163 35.87 3.23 -4.08
CA ASP A 163 34.99 2.74 -5.13
C ASP A 163 35.02 3.70 -6.32
N ASN A 164 35.07 3.15 -7.53
CA ASN A 164 35.15 3.92 -8.76
C ASN A 164 33.92 4.80 -9.06
N LYS A 165 32.84 4.60 -8.32
CA LYS A 165 31.63 5.44 -8.39
C LYS A 165 31.74 6.76 -7.62
N LEU A 166 32.78 6.93 -6.81
CA LEU A 166 33.00 8.13 -6.00
C LEU A 166 33.72 9.25 -6.76
N TYR A 167 34.35 8.95 -7.88
CA TYR A 167 35.10 9.90 -8.68
C TYR A 167 34.95 9.60 -10.16
N ASP A 168 35.13 10.61 -11.00
CA ASP A 168 35.20 10.43 -12.44
C ASP A 168 36.53 9.80 -12.84
N LYS A 169 36.61 9.29 -14.08
CA LYS A 169 37.86 8.78 -14.63
C LYS A 169 38.99 9.81 -14.47
N LEU A 170 40.18 9.33 -14.07
CA LEU A 170 41.38 10.16 -13.99
C LEU A 170 41.67 10.80 -15.36
N ILE A 171 41.74 12.10 -15.38
CA ILE A 171 42.01 12.92 -16.57
C ILE A 171 43.51 13.10 -16.68
N SER A 172 44.08 12.53 -17.73
CA SER A 172 45.53 12.56 -17.99
C SER A 172 45.88 13.13 -19.37
N GLY A 173 44.89 13.44 -20.22
CA GLY A 173 45.06 13.99 -21.56
C GLY A 173 44.56 15.44 -21.66
N SER A 174 45.25 16.26 -22.45
CA SER A 174 44.85 17.65 -22.65
C SER A 174 43.48 17.82 -23.32
N GLN A 175 43.07 16.84 -24.13
CA GLN A 175 41.75 16.86 -24.78
C GLN A 175 40.64 16.59 -23.76
N GLU A 176 40.79 15.57 -22.90
CA GLU A 176 39.85 15.26 -21.84
C GLU A 176 39.75 16.43 -20.84
N TRP A 177 40.86 17.05 -20.54
CA TRP A 177 40.93 18.23 -19.69
C TRP A 177 40.16 19.42 -20.30
N ALA A 178 40.35 19.72 -21.58
CA ALA A 178 39.60 20.78 -22.26
C ALA A 178 38.08 20.49 -22.25
N GLN A 179 37.68 19.24 -22.41
CA GLN A 179 36.29 18.84 -22.35
C GLN A 179 35.70 19.04 -20.94
N LEU A 180 36.42 18.69 -19.88
CA LEU A 180 35.98 18.98 -18.51
C LEU A 180 35.81 20.48 -18.27
N GLN A 181 36.76 21.27 -18.68
CA GLN A 181 36.70 22.74 -18.54
C GLN A 181 35.43 23.30 -19.19
N GLU A 182 35.08 22.84 -20.39
CA GLU A 182 33.89 23.31 -21.10
C GLU A 182 32.61 22.88 -20.34
N THR A 183 32.53 21.61 -19.90
CA THR A 183 31.43 21.12 -19.08
C THR A 183 31.23 21.92 -17.80
N LEU A 184 32.32 22.29 -17.12
CA LEU A 184 32.25 23.11 -15.90
C LEU A 184 31.81 24.57 -16.21
N ARG A 185 32.20 25.13 -17.35
CA ARG A 185 31.73 26.44 -17.80
C ARG A 185 30.24 26.43 -18.14
N GLU A 186 29.78 25.44 -18.90
CA GLU A 186 28.36 25.26 -19.23
C GLU A 186 27.53 25.09 -17.95
N LYS A 187 27.97 24.23 -16.99
CA LYS A 187 27.34 24.13 -15.71
C LYS A 187 27.25 25.45 -14.96
N MET A 188 28.37 26.20 -14.90
CA MET A 188 28.40 27.49 -14.23
C MET A 188 27.37 28.45 -14.81
N VAL A 189 27.29 28.56 -16.17
CA VAL A 189 26.33 29.42 -16.85
C VAL A 189 24.90 28.97 -16.53
N LYS A 190 24.59 27.71 -16.73
CA LYS A 190 23.25 27.13 -16.45
C LYS A 190 22.82 27.38 -15.01
N VAL A 191 23.69 27.06 -14.04
CA VAL A 191 23.40 27.23 -12.63
C VAL A 191 23.19 28.69 -12.24
N LEU A 192 23.99 29.60 -12.80
CA LEU A 192 23.82 31.05 -12.56
C LEU A 192 22.51 31.59 -13.14
N GLU A 193 22.09 31.08 -14.30
CA GLU A 193 20.81 31.44 -14.91
C GLU A 193 19.61 30.90 -14.14
N GLU A 194 19.66 29.65 -13.72
CA GLU A 194 18.53 28.98 -13.03
C GLU A 194 18.43 29.31 -11.54
N TYR A 195 19.56 29.38 -10.83
CA TYR A 195 19.60 29.46 -9.37
C TYR A 195 20.30 30.71 -8.83
N GLY A 196 21.00 31.46 -9.66
CA GLY A 196 21.76 32.66 -9.30
C GLY A 196 23.05 32.36 -8.53
N ASP A 197 23.00 31.61 -7.44
CA ASP A 197 24.14 31.19 -6.60
C ASP A 197 23.80 29.87 -5.95
N VAL A 198 24.51 28.79 -6.30
CA VAL A 198 24.27 27.43 -5.83
C VAL A 198 24.35 27.33 -4.31
N VAL A 199 25.31 28.05 -3.70
CA VAL A 199 25.47 27.98 -2.27
C VAL A 199 24.25 28.52 -1.55
N LYS A 200 23.77 29.69 -1.94
CA LYS A 200 22.55 30.28 -1.39
C LYS A 200 21.33 29.44 -1.68
N TYR A 201 21.25 28.87 -2.88
CA TYR A 201 20.16 27.96 -3.23
C TYR A 201 20.16 26.72 -2.33
N ASN A 202 21.28 26.02 -2.18
CA ASN A 202 21.43 24.86 -1.30
C ASN A 202 21.13 25.23 0.17
N GLU A 203 21.62 26.40 0.66
CA GLU A 203 21.28 26.91 1.99
C GLU A 203 19.76 27.11 2.17
N SER A 204 19.09 27.68 1.19
CA SER A 204 17.63 27.86 1.23
C SER A 204 16.86 26.55 1.31
N LYS A 205 17.40 25.49 0.73
CA LYS A 205 16.81 24.13 0.74
C LYS A 205 17.24 23.29 1.94
N LYS A 206 18.17 23.78 2.76
CA LYS A 206 18.78 23.05 3.89
C LYS A 206 19.39 21.69 3.51
N ASN A 207 19.75 21.49 2.26
CA ASN A 207 20.41 20.30 1.74
C ASN A 207 21.20 20.65 0.47
N VAL A 208 22.04 19.74 -0.02
CA VAL A 208 22.74 19.90 -1.29
C VAL A 208 21.81 19.50 -2.45
N ALA A 209 20.95 20.40 -2.87
CA ALA A 209 20.03 20.16 -3.99
C ALA A 209 20.77 20.16 -5.34
N VAL A 210 21.77 21.01 -5.48
CA VAL A 210 22.67 21.02 -6.65
C VAL A 210 24.05 20.56 -6.24
N PRO A 211 24.58 19.43 -6.78
CA PRO A 211 25.88 18.87 -6.40
C PRO A 211 27.05 19.80 -6.70
N TYR A 212 28.06 19.74 -5.84
CA TYR A 212 29.31 20.47 -6.02
C TYR A 212 30.29 19.68 -6.91
N ASP A 213 31.11 20.39 -7.71
CA ASP A 213 32.25 19.80 -8.42
C ASP A 213 33.54 20.18 -7.70
N ILE A 214 34.32 19.17 -7.33
CA ILE A 214 35.61 19.32 -6.67
C ILE A 214 36.70 18.83 -7.61
N VAL A 215 37.48 19.73 -8.12
CA VAL A 215 38.51 19.46 -9.12
C VAL A 215 39.88 19.46 -8.44
N VAL A 216 40.50 18.30 -8.43
CA VAL A 216 41.86 18.11 -7.86
C VAL A 216 42.86 18.13 -9.00
N ILE A 217 43.80 19.11 -8.96
CA ILE A 217 44.85 19.23 -9.96
C ILE A 217 46.18 18.99 -9.33
N THR A 218 46.85 17.92 -9.74
CA THR A 218 48.19 17.58 -9.31
C THR A 218 49.24 18.29 -10.16
N ASP A 219 50.39 18.62 -9.59
CA ASP A 219 51.50 19.28 -10.28
C ASP A 219 51.11 20.51 -11.14
N TYR A 220 50.23 21.35 -10.61
CA TYR A 220 49.66 22.45 -11.39
C TYR A 220 50.68 23.41 -12.03
N GLN A 221 51.87 23.57 -11.42
CA GLN A 221 52.96 24.38 -11.94
C GLN A 221 53.45 23.91 -13.33
N LYS A 222 53.42 22.64 -13.59
CA LYS A 222 53.79 22.07 -14.90
C LYS A 222 52.74 22.27 -15.97
N CYS A 223 51.56 22.65 -15.58
CA CYS A 223 50.37 22.84 -16.45
C CYS A 223 50.03 24.33 -16.63
N LEU A 224 50.95 25.26 -16.32
CA LEU A 224 50.67 26.71 -16.25
C LEU A 224 50.03 27.33 -17.52
N ASN A 225 50.41 26.87 -18.68
CA ASN A 225 49.88 27.39 -19.93
C ASN A 225 48.36 27.09 -20.11
N GLU A 226 47.90 26.00 -19.53
CA GLU A 226 46.51 25.56 -19.55
C GLU A 226 45.72 26.18 -18.38
N MET A 227 46.39 26.62 -17.32
CA MET A 227 45.78 27.16 -16.10
C MET A 227 45.23 28.58 -16.25
N ARG A 228 45.75 29.38 -17.22
CA ARG A 228 45.27 30.74 -17.44
C ARG A 228 43.78 30.78 -17.83
N GLU A 229 43.31 29.80 -18.54
CA GLU A 229 41.90 29.69 -18.93
C GLU A 229 40.98 29.31 -17.75
N LEU A 230 41.53 28.77 -16.68
CA LEU A 230 40.80 28.45 -15.45
C LEU A 230 40.52 29.67 -14.57
N ARG A 231 41.17 30.80 -14.76
CA ARG A 231 41.03 31.96 -13.88
C ARG A 231 39.58 32.32 -13.58
N PRO A 232 38.66 32.42 -14.55
CA PRO A 232 37.25 32.76 -14.30
C PRO A 232 36.55 31.68 -13.41
N LEU A 233 36.84 30.39 -13.64
CA LEU A 233 36.27 29.29 -12.85
C LEU A 233 36.89 29.27 -11.45
N PHE A 234 38.17 29.51 -11.28
CA PHE A 234 38.87 29.56 -10.01
C PHE A 234 38.37 30.70 -9.12
N GLU A 235 38.14 31.90 -9.70
CA GLU A 235 37.63 33.07 -8.98
C GLU A 235 36.13 33.01 -8.69
N ASN A 236 35.31 32.53 -9.61
CA ASN A 236 33.85 32.61 -9.53
C ASN A 236 33.15 31.28 -9.56
N GLY A 237 33.88 30.18 -9.74
CA GLY A 237 33.31 28.82 -9.81
C GLY A 237 32.47 28.41 -8.58
N HIS A 238 32.81 28.95 -7.40
CA HIS A 238 32.06 28.71 -6.17
C HIS A 238 30.57 29.08 -6.29
N LYS A 239 30.21 30.10 -7.08
CA LYS A 239 28.81 30.49 -7.36
C LYS A 239 28.05 29.39 -8.12
N GLY A 240 28.77 28.66 -8.99
CA GLY A 240 28.27 27.47 -9.69
C GLY A 240 28.52 26.16 -8.92
N GLY A 241 29.04 26.23 -7.69
CA GLY A 241 29.37 25.04 -6.90
C GLY A 241 30.64 24.33 -7.32
N ILE A 242 31.58 25.04 -7.96
CA ILE A 242 32.83 24.46 -8.47
C ILE A 242 33.98 24.92 -7.59
N TYR A 243 34.76 23.97 -7.03
CA TYR A 243 35.89 24.21 -6.17
C TYR A 243 37.12 23.45 -6.64
N PHE A 244 38.33 24.02 -6.34
CA PHE A 244 39.60 23.46 -6.74
C PHE A 244 40.50 23.13 -5.55
N ILE A 245 41.21 22.01 -5.67
CA ILE A 245 42.33 21.65 -4.82
C ILE A 245 43.56 21.54 -5.72
N LEU A 246 44.54 22.42 -5.51
CA LEU A 246 45.76 22.46 -6.33
C LEU A 246 46.96 21.97 -5.50
N MET A 247 47.76 21.09 -6.07
CA MET A 247 49.05 20.71 -5.51
C MET A 247 50.14 21.60 -6.11
N ASN A 248 50.76 22.44 -5.28
CA ASN A 248 51.77 23.43 -5.67
C ASN A 248 53.17 23.05 -5.22
N ASN A 249 54.05 22.74 -6.16
CA ASN A 249 55.45 22.50 -5.87
C ASN A 249 56.21 23.83 -5.79
N VAL A 250 56.61 24.25 -4.59
CA VAL A 250 57.27 25.55 -4.36
C VAL A 250 58.70 25.62 -4.93
N ASP A 251 59.33 24.49 -5.26
CA ASP A 251 60.64 24.45 -5.86
C ASP A 251 60.60 24.57 -7.38
N CYS A 252 59.40 24.37 -7.98
CA CYS A 252 59.16 24.58 -9.42
C CYS A 252 58.93 26.06 -9.66
N LYS A 253 60.02 26.82 -9.91
CA LYS A 253 59.86 28.18 -10.37
C LYS A 253 59.55 28.18 -11.84
N SER A 254 58.46 28.87 -12.25
CA SER A 254 58.26 29.19 -13.64
C SER A 254 59.13 30.38 -14.00
N ASP A 255 59.56 30.47 -15.26
CA ASP A 255 60.31 31.63 -15.73
C ASP A 255 59.49 32.95 -15.70
N ARG A 256 58.23 32.88 -15.32
CA ARG A 256 57.30 34.01 -15.16
C ARG A 256 56.39 33.81 -13.95
N ASP A 257 56.95 34.03 -12.75
CA ASP A 257 56.19 33.90 -11.49
C ASP A 257 54.92 34.75 -11.42
N ASP A 258 54.87 35.91 -12.16
CA ASP A 258 53.70 36.78 -12.19
C ASP A 258 52.54 36.27 -13.03
N ASP A 259 52.75 35.24 -13.82
CA ASP A 259 51.75 34.65 -14.70
C ASP A 259 51.04 33.41 -14.10
N SER A 260 51.36 33.02 -12.86
CA SER A 260 50.72 31.87 -12.22
C SER A 260 49.30 32.21 -11.80
N LEU A 261 48.41 31.23 -11.85
CA LEU A 261 47.02 31.37 -11.41
C LEU A 261 46.98 31.91 -9.95
N LEU A 262 47.88 31.45 -9.09
CA LEU A 262 47.96 31.87 -7.68
C LEU A 262 48.39 33.34 -7.56
N ALA A 263 49.30 33.81 -8.39
CA ALA A 263 49.69 35.23 -8.42
C ALA A 263 48.55 36.14 -8.92
N MET A 264 47.67 35.61 -9.79
CA MET A 264 46.57 36.38 -10.38
C MET A 264 45.30 36.45 -9.52
N THR A 265 45.18 35.59 -8.50
CA THR A 265 43.96 35.44 -7.68
C THR A 265 44.27 35.41 -6.19
N ASN A 266 43.27 35.81 -5.38
CA ASN A 266 43.33 35.71 -3.93
C ASN A 266 42.22 34.75 -3.38
N SER A 267 41.62 33.93 -4.26
CA SER A 267 40.46 33.10 -3.93
C SER A 267 40.88 31.72 -3.47
N TYR A 268 41.89 31.61 -2.59
CA TYR A 268 42.38 30.34 -2.10
C TYR A 268 42.92 30.42 -0.67
N GLN A 269 42.97 29.27 -0.01
CA GLN A 269 43.69 29.04 1.26
C GLN A 269 44.90 28.14 1.00
N THR A 270 45.99 28.41 1.68
CA THR A 270 47.22 27.63 1.54
C THR A 270 47.37 26.64 2.71
N LEU A 271 47.70 25.41 2.39
CA LEU A 271 48.11 24.38 3.35
C LEU A 271 49.59 24.06 3.13
N ASP A 272 50.35 23.96 4.23
CA ASP A 272 51.75 23.55 4.21
C ASP A 272 51.83 22.05 4.42
N ALA A 273 52.36 21.33 3.44
CA ALA A 273 52.50 19.89 3.48
C ALA A 273 53.48 19.42 4.58
N GLU A 274 54.50 20.22 4.94
CA GLU A 274 55.47 19.80 5.93
C GLU A 274 54.85 19.69 7.33
N ASN A 275 53.93 20.60 7.65
CA ASN A 275 53.29 20.69 8.95
C ASN A 275 51.82 20.22 8.94
N TYR A 276 51.34 19.75 7.83
CA TYR A 276 49.93 19.37 7.65
C TYR A 276 48.89 20.44 8.05
N GLY A 277 49.20 21.72 7.79
CA GLY A 277 48.30 22.77 8.22
C GLY A 277 48.61 24.15 7.66
N ASN A 278 47.95 25.15 8.21
CA ASN A 278 48.10 26.54 7.87
C ASN A 278 48.28 27.42 9.09
N TYR A 279 49.17 28.40 9.00
CA TYR A 279 49.34 29.40 10.03
C TYR A 279 48.35 30.55 9.84
N THR A 280 47.49 30.77 10.80
CA THR A 280 46.72 32.00 10.95
C THR A 280 47.56 33.00 11.79
N LYS A 281 47.07 34.23 11.98
CA LYS A 281 47.81 35.26 12.72
C LYS A 281 48.29 34.80 14.10
N ASN A 282 47.62 33.86 14.76
CA ASN A 282 47.89 33.45 16.14
C ASN A 282 47.74 31.94 16.41
N ALA A 283 47.46 31.15 15.39
CA ALA A 283 47.21 29.75 15.60
C ALA A 283 47.59 28.92 14.37
N PHE A 284 47.93 27.69 14.59
CA PHE A 284 48.24 26.72 13.59
C PHE A 284 47.05 25.73 13.47
N ILE A 285 46.51 25.58 12.30
CA ILE A 285 45.43 24.65 12.01
C ILE A 285 46.05 23.37 11.44
N ARG A 286 45.93 22.26 12.15
CA ARG A 286 46.43 20.96 11.70
C ARG A 286 45.28 20.10 11.20
N CYS A 287 45.52 19.44 10.08
CA CYS A 287 44.56 18.45 9.55
C CYS A 287 44.46 17.23 10.48
N THR A 288 43.30 16.62 10.58
CA THR A 288 43.08 15.42 11.40
C THR A 288 43.81 14.23 10.79
N PRO A 289 44.72 13.56 11.54
CA PRO A 289 45.58 12.51 10.98
C PRO A 289 44.93 11.15 10.87
N ILE A 290 43.80 11.03 10.14
CA ILE A 290 43.06 9.78 9.96
C ILE A 290 43.92 8.71 9.29
N LEU A 291 44.68 9.10 8.29
CA LEU A 291 45.49 8.19 7.47
C LEU A 291 46.73 7.68 8.19
N ASP A 292 47.19 8.35 9.27
CA ASP A 292 48.33 7.90 10.05
C ASP A 292 48.03 6.62 10.83
N ASN A 293 46.77 6.32 11.04
CA ASN A 293 46.33 5.07 11.69
C ASN A 293 45.75 4.12 10.65
N PRO A 294 46.42 3.00 10.32
CA PRO A 294 45.94 2.06 9.30
C PRO A 294 44.58 1.41 9.59
N ILE A 295 44.27 1.22 10.89
CA ILE A 295 42.98 0.63 11.30
C ILE A 295 41.87 1.63 11.05
N LEU A 296 42.06 2.87 11.49
CA LEU A 296 41.13 3.96 11.29
C LEU A 296 40.94 4.27 9.79
N ALA A 297 42.04 4.35 9.04
CA ALA A 297 42.00 4.53 7.58
C ALA A 297 41.14 3.46 6.87
N LYS A 298 41.37 2.18 7.23
CA LYS A 298 40.60 1.07 6.69
C LYS A 298 39.11 1.15 7.06
N ALA A 299 38.79 1.55 8.28
CA ALA A 299 37.42 1.75 8.73
C ALA A 299 36.74 2.87 7.94
N CYS A 300 37.45 4.00 7.74
CA CYS A 300 36.97 5.13 6.94
C CYS A 300 36.68 4.72 5.49
N PHE A 301 37.62 4.03 4.83
CA PHE A 301 37.41 3.56 3.46
C PHE A 301 36.25 2.58 3.36
N ASN A 302 36.13 1.65 4.30
CA ASN A 302 34.99 0.73 4.31
C ASN A 302 33.66 1.47 4.48
N TYR A 303 33.61 2.48 5.35
CA TYR A 303 32.43 3.31 5.57
C TYR A 303 32.07 4.12 4.31
N ILE A 304 33.07 4.80 3.71
CA ILE A 304 32.90 5.61 2.50
C ILE A 304 32.40 4.73 1.35
N ASN A 305 33.02 3.57 1.12
CA ASN A 305 32.64 2.66 0.05
C ASN A 305 31.24 2.04 0.27
N LYS A 306 30.87 1.71 1.52
CA LYS A 306 29.49 1.31 1.84
C LYS A 306 28.48 2.45 1.59
N GLY A 307 28.89 3.69 1.79
CA GLY A 307 28.05 4.85 1.51
C GLY A 307 27.64 5.01 0.05
N VAL A 308 28.39 4.40 -0.89
CA VAL A 308 28.05 4.36 -2.33
C VAL A 308 26.75 3.58 -2.58
N GLU A 309 26.48 2.57 -1.76
CA GLU A 309 25.27 1.73 -1.86
C GLU A 309 24.06 2.38 -1.17
N VAL A 310 24.30 3.34 -0.29
CA VAL A 310 23.21 4.06 0.38
C VAL A 310 22.64 5.11 -0.61
N PRO A 311 21.34 5.11 -0.86
CA PRO A 311 20.74 6.16 -1.69
C PRO A 311 20.98 7.53 -1.07
N LEU A 312 21.21 8.51 -1.92
CA LEU A 312 21.62 9.91 -1.64
C LEU A 312 20.78 10.69 -0.72
N VAL A 313 19.56 10.31 -0.62
CA VAL A 313 18.55 11.02 0.11
C VAL A 313 18.15 10.10 1.24
N ALA A 314 18.38 10.50 2.48
CA ALA A 314 17.42 10.19 3.51
C ALA A 314 16.09 10.46 2.83
N ALA A 315 15.25 9.41 2.67
CA ALA A 315 13.97 9.52 1.99
C ALA A 315 13.37 10.87 2.37
N ALA A 316 12.95 11.68 1.40
CA ALA A 316 12.41 12.98 1.72
C ALA A 316 11.35 12.72 2.77
N SER A 317 11.63 13.05 4.00
CA SER A 317 10.68 12.84 5.08
C SER A 317 9.65 13.94 4.91
N VAL A 318 8.49 13.57 4.39
CA VAL A 318 7.34 14.46 4.46
C VAL A 318 6.97 14.57 5.92
N ASP A 319 7.03 15.77 6.45
CA ASP A 319 6.55 16.01 7.81
C ASP A 319 5.01 16.05 7.80
N TYR A 320 4.42 14.86 7.95
CA TYR A 320 2.97 14.71 8.04
C TYR A 320 2.36 15.48 9.22
N ASN A 321 3.10 15.70 10.29
CA ASN A 321 2.62 16.48 11.44
C ASN A 321 2.49 17.96 11.03
N MET A 322 3.49 18.50 10.35
CA MET A 322 3.41 19.87 9.81
C MET A 322 2.25 20.02 8.83
N MET A 323 2.02 19.02 7.97
CA MET A 323 0.91 18.99 7.03
C MET A 323 -0.45 18.96 7.76
N LEU A 324 -0.55 18.19 8.83
CA LEU A 324 -1.75 18.11 9.65
C LEU A 324 -1.98 19.40 10.45
N ASP A 325 -0.95 20.03 10.96
CA ASP A 325 -1.02 21.26 11.75
C ASP A 325 -1.45 22.45 10.87
N SER A 326 -1.11 22.48 9.60
CA SER A 326 -1.52 23.54 8.64
C SER A 326 -3.00 23.52 8.26
N GLY A 327 -3.75 22.47 8.62
CA GLY A 327 -5.16 22.34 8.27
C GLY A 327 -5.36 21.58 6.94
N PHE A 328 -6.64 21.36 6.55
CA PHE A 328 -6.94 20.80 5.22
C PHE A 328 -6.80 21.88 4.14
N GLU A 329 -6.22 21.50 3.02
CA GLU A 329 -6.10 22.36 1.84
C GLU A 329 -7.28 22.11 0.89
N PRO A 330 -7.74 23.11 0.13
CA PRO A 330 -8.73 22.91 -0.94
C PRO A 330 -8.08 22.24 -2.16
N ILE A 331 -8.87 21.43 -2.87
CA ILE A 331 -8.47 20.92 -4.17
C ILE A 331 -8.95 21.89 -5.27
N ASP A 332 -8.14 22.89 -5.59
CA ASP A 332 -8.53 23.87 -6.61
C ASP A 332 -8.49 23.27 -8.01
N LYS A 333 -7.30 22.91 -8.53
CA LYS A 333 -7.11 22.38 -9.88
C LYS A 333 -6.64 20.93 -9.86
N ALA A 334 -5.72 20.61 -8.96
CA ALA A 334 -5.06 19.32 -8.87
C ALA A 334 -4.97 18.86 -7.42
N MET A 335 -5.02 17.55 -7.21
CA MET A 335 -4.61 16.90 -5.99
C MET A 335 -3.10 16.62 -6.11
N ILE A 336 -2.29 17.22 -5.22
CA ILE A 336 -0.83 17.13 -5.24
C ILE A 336 -0.35 16.57 -3.90
N ILE A 337 0.33 15.43 -3.95
CA ILE A 337 0.79 14.69 -2.77
C ILE A 337 2.29 14.45 -2.91
N PRO A 338 3.13 14.89 -1.96
CA PRO A 338 4.55 14.56 -1.98
C PRO A 338 4.74 13.06 -1.70
N VAL A 339 5.45 12.35 -2.57
CA VAL A 339 5.61 10.89 -2.51
C VAL A 339 7.06 10.42 -2.51
N GLY A 340 8.00 11.32 -2.69
CA GLY A 340 9.41 10.94 -2.73
C GLY A 340 10.34 12.06 -3.10
N SER A 341 11.57 11.71 -3.39
CA SER A 341 12.58 12.63 -3.90
C SER A 341 13.35 12.01 -5.05
N SER A 342 13.64 12.84 -6.05
CA SER A 342 14.50 12.50 -7.17
C SER A 342 15.96 12.28 -6.71
N GLU A 343 16.78 11.78 -7.60
CA GLU A 343 18.22 11.68 -7.34
C GLU A 343 18.89 13.04 -7.11
N SER A 344 18.34 14.12 -7.62
CA SER A 344 18.79 15.49 -7.36
C SER A 344 18.32 16.06 -6.01
N GLY A 345 17.48 15.31 -5.27
CA GLY A 345 16.91 15.75 -3.99
C GLY A 345 15.65 16.62 -4.15
N GLU A 346 15.15 16.79 -5.36
CA GLU A 346 13.89 17.50 -5.60
C GLU A 346 12.70 16.65 -5.12
N LEU A 347 11.74 17.32 -4.51
CA LEU A 347 10.50 16.67 -4.06
C LEU A 347 9.68 16.23 -5.28
N VAL A 348 9.38 14.93 -5.34
CA VAL A 348 8.49 14.36 -6.35
C VAL A 348 7.09 14.27 -5.80
N ASN A 349 6.14 14.78 -6.56
CA ASN A 349 4.73 14.79 -6.21
C ASN A 349 3.96 13.78 -7.07
N PHE A 350 3.02 13.09 -6.43
CA PHE A 350 1.95 12.38 -7.10
C PHE A 350 0.82 13.37 -7.37
N THR A 351 0.40 13.48 -8.62
CA THR A 351 -0.59 14.47 -9.04
C THR A 351 -1.79 13.78 -9.67
N LEU A 352 -3.01 14.23 -9.33
CA LEU A 352 -4.23 13.92 -10.06
C LEU A 352 -4.97 15.21 -10.39
N ASP A 353 -5.24 15.44 -11.67
CA ASP A 353 -5.91 16.63 -12.18
C ASP A 353 -6.96 16.29 -13.26
N THR A 354 -7.50 17.30 -13.90
CA THR A 354 -8.45 17.15 -15.01
C THR A 354 -7.81 17.45 -16.37
N VAL A 355 -6.48 17.55 -16.46
CA VAL A 355 -5.80 17.99 -17.68
C VAL A 355 -4.80 16.95 -18.18
N SER A 356 -3.77 16.67 -17.42
CA SER A 356 -2.61 15.83 -17.81
C SER A 356 -2.41 14.60 -16.92
N HIS A 357 -2.73 14.66 -15.64
CA HIS A 357 -2.54 13.59 -14.65
C HIS A 357 -3.89 13.04 -14.21
N ILE A 358 -4.52 12.22 -15.06
CA ILE A 358 -5.93 11.85 -14.89
C ILE A 358 -6.06 10.53 -14.13
N HIS A 359 -5.36 9.51 -14.56
CA HIS A 359 -5.40 8.15 -14.02
C HIS A 359 -3.98 7.62 -13.91
N CYS A 360 -3.73 6.72 -12.97
CA CYS A 360 -2.42 6.13 -12.86
C CYS A 360 -2.43 4.60 -12.78
N PHE A 361 -1.31 4.00 -13.19
CA PHE A 361 -1.04 2.59 -13.09
C PHE A 361 0.25 2.36 -12.29
N ILE A 362 0.19 1.48 -11.29
CA ILE A 362 1.32 1.16 -10.42
C ILE A 362 1.66 -0.31 -10.57
N ILE A 363 2.90 -0.63 -10.92
CA ILE A 363 3.35 -2.02 -11.02
C ILE A 363 4.63 -2.25 -10.24
N GLY A 364 4.74 -3.41 -9.59
CA GLY A 364 5.95 -3.80 -8.88
C GLY A 364 5.83 -5.19 -8.26
N GLN A 365 6.87 -6.00 -8.38
CA GLN A 365 6.95 -7.32 -7.78
C GLN A 365 6.85 -7.27 -6.25
N SER A 366 6.55 -8.41 -5.63
CA SER A 366 6.51 -8.54 -4.17
C SER A 366 7.83 -8.09 -3.54
N GLY A 367 7.77 -7.31 -2.46
CA GLY A 367 8.94 -6.80 -1.73
C GLY A 367 9.65 -5.60 -2.36
N THR A 368 9.17 -5.05 -3.48
CA THR A 368 9.79 -3.88 -4.13
C THR A 368 9.37 -2.54 -3.55
N GLY A 369 8.31 -2.51 -2.71
CA GLY A 369 7.79 -1.31 -2.08
C GLY A 369 6.46 -0.80 -2.64
N LYS A 370 5.77 -1.56 -3.54
CA LYS A 370 4.49 -1.17 -4.16
C LYS A 370 3.44 -0.77 -3.12
N SER A 371 3.19 -1.62 -2.12
CA SER A 371 2.20 -1.32 -1.07
C SER A 371 2.61 -0.12 -0.23
N VAL A 372 3.90 0.07 0.07
CA VAL A 372 4.41 1.26 0.78
C VAL A 372 4.09 2.52 -0.02
N PHE A 373 4.45 2.55 -1.29
CA PHE A 373 4.16 3.68 -2.17
C PHE A 373 2.65 3.99 -2.27
N LEU A 374 1.82 2.95 -2.35
CA LEU A 374 0.36 3.11 -2.40
C LEU A 374 -0.18 3.69 -1.08
N HIS A 375 0.36 3.27 0.06
CA HIS A 375 0.02 3.84 1.36
C HIS A 375 0.47 5.30 1.50
N ASP A 376 1.65 5.67 0.98
CA ASP A 376 2.12 7.05 0.99
C ASP A 376 1.15 7.97 0.23
N VAL A 377 0.65 7.52 -0.93
CA VAL A 377 -0.37 8.26 -1.71
C VAL A 377 -1.67 8.41 -0.90
N ILE A 378 -2.18 7.33 -0.31
CA ILE A 378 -3.44 7.35 0.44
C ILE A 378 -3.33 8.23 1.69
N ILE A 379 -2.30 8.01 2.51
CA ILE A 379 -2.10 8.77 3.76
C ILE A 379 -1.83 10.25 3.45
N GLY A 380 -1.00 10.54 2.45
CA GLY A 380 -0.71 11.89 2.02
C GLY A 380 -1.95 12.63 1.54
N ALA A 381 -2.82 11.96 0.77
CA ALA A 381 -4.10 12.50 0.32
C ALA A 381 -5.02 12.83 1.50
N MET A 382 -5.20 11.88 2.42
CA MET A 382 -6.07 12.04 3.59
C MET A 382 -5.53 13.08 4.59
N ALA A 383 -4.21 13.22 4.72
CA ALA A 383 -3.61 14.22 5.60
C ALA A 383 -3.80 15.65 5.08
N LYS A 384 -3.79 15.79 3.75
CA LYS A 384 -3.79 17.10 3.09
C LYS A 384 -5.19 17.62 2.78
N TYR A 385 -6.11 16.76 2.33
CA TYR A 385 -7.44 17.16 1.84
C TYR A 385 -8.55 16.68 2.77
N SER A 386 -9.68 17.42 2.84
CA SER A 386 -10.80 17.06 3.71
C SER A 386 -11.70 15.97 3.09
N PRO A 387 -12.51 15.26 3.91
CA PRO A 387 -13.52 14.33 3.39
C PRO A 387 -14.58 14.96 2.48
N GLU A 388 -14.78 16.28 2.54
CA GLU A 388 -15.66 17.02 1.62
C GLU A 388 -15.03 17.26 0.25
N GLU A 389 -13.71 17.22 0.16
CA GLU A 389 -12.96 17.45 -1.08
C GLU A 389 -12.53 16.14 -1.74
N LEU A 390 -12.45 15.03 -0.96
CA LEU A 390 -11.87 13.76 -1.40
C LEU A 390 -12.65 12.55 -0.88
N GLU A 391 -13.11 11.70 -1.79
CA GLU A 391 -13.70 10.38 -1.52
C GLU A 391 -12.80 9.28 -2.06
N LEU A 392 -12.43 8.33 -1.22
CA LEU A 392 -11.61 7.17 -1.56
C LEU A 392 -12.45 5.90 -1.60
N TYR A 393 -12.22 5.08 -2.61
CA TYR A 393 -12.78 3.74 -2.77
C TYR A 393 -11.62 2.76 -2.85
N LEU A 394 -11.41 1.95 -1.81
CA LEU A 394 -10.23 1.11 -1.65
C LEU A 394 -10.59 -0.36 -1.81
N MET A 395 -10.00 -1.02 -2.81
CA MET A 395 -10.23 -2.43 -3.15
C MET A 395 -8.93 -3.22 -3.00
N ASP A 396 -8.89 -4.17 -2.05
CA ASP A 396 -7.78 -5.10 -1.86
C ASP A 396 -8.22 -6.50 -2.30
N PHE A 397 -7.70 -6.94 -3.45
CA PHE A 397 -8.01 -8.26 -4.01
C PHE A 397 -7.06 -9.35 -3.53
N LYS A 398 -6.13 -9.03 -2.65
CA LYS A 398 -5.21 -10.01 -2.09
C LYS A 398 -5.91 -10.85 -1.04
N ILE A 399 -5.99 -12.16 -1.29
CA ILE A 399 -6.55 -13.12 -0.34
C ILE A 399 -5.68 -13.16 0.93
N GLY A 400 -6.30 -13.02 2.11
CA GLY A 400 -5.60 -12.85 3.39
C GLY A 400 -4.91 -11.48 3.52
N GLY A 401 -5.15 -10.55 2.59
CA GLY A 401 -4.64 -9.18 2.63
C GLY A 401 -5.33 -8.36 3.70
N VAL A 402 -4.54 -7.74 4.58
CA VAL A 402 -5.04 -6.87 5.66
C VAL A 402 -4.50 -5.45 5.53
N GLU A 403 -3.81 -5.16 4.43
CA GLU A 403 -3.05 -3.91 4.29
C GLU A 403 -3.95 -2.68 4.34
N PHE A 404 -5.10 -2.70 3.66
CA PHE A 404 -6.05 -1.59 3.68
C PHE A 404 -6.94 -1.55 4.93
N ASN A 405 -6.94 -2.59 5.77
CA ASN A 405 -7.76 -2.62 6.99
C ASN A 405 -7.44 -1.46 7.96
N ARG A 406 -6.24 -0.89 7.87
CA ARG A 406 -5.83 0.30 8.63
C ARG A 406 -6.70 1.54 8.35
N TYR A 407 -7.43 1.56 7.23
CA TYR A 407 -8.32 2.66 6.84
C TYR A 407 -9.78 2.43 7.24
N LYS A 408 -10.04 1.41 8.06
CA LYS A 408 -11.38 1.18 8.62
C LYS A 408 -11.80 2.36 9.48
N ASN A 409 -13.01 2.84 9.25
CA ASN A 409 -13.62 4.00 9.90
C ASN A 409 -13.02 5.37 9.53
N GLU A 410 -12.14 5.44 8.51
CA GLU A 410 -11.64 6.71 8.00
C GLU A 410 -12.70 7.42 7.15
N LYS A 411 -12.93 8.71 7.46
CA LYS A 411 -14.04 9.52 6.89
C LYS A 411 -13.91 9.78 5.39
N HIS A 412 -12.69 9.73 4.86
CA HIS A 412 -12.43 9.88 3.43
C HIS A 412 -12.82 8.64 2.63
N VAL A 413 -12.86 7.47 3.29
CA VAL A 413 -13.03 6.18 2.63
C VAL A 413 -14.52 5.83 2.59
N LYS A 414 -15.12 5.88 1.41
CA LYS A 414 -16.55 5.58 1.19
C LYS A 414 -16.83 4.09 1.01
N ALA A 415 -15.87 3.36 0.42
CA ALA A 415 -15.92 1.91 0.35
C ALA A 415 -14.54 1.32 0.63
N LEU A 416 -14.51 0.32 1.48
CA LEU A 416 -13.32 -0.43 1.86
C LEU A 416 -13.60 -1.93 1.73
N LEU A 417 -12.98 -2.55 0.74
CA LEU A 417 -13.01 -4.00 0.54
C LEU A 417 -11.62 -4.56 0.86
N VAL A 418 -11.56 -5.50 1.79
CA VAL A 418 -10.34 -6.21 2.18
C VAL A 418 -10.54 -7.70 2.06
N ASP A 419 -9.46 -8.44 1.77
CA ASP A 419 -9.51 -9.88 1.59
C ASP A 419 -10.60 -10.30 0.59
N ASN A 420 -10.74 -9.52 -0.48
CA ASN A 420 -11.87 -9.63 -1.39
C ASN A 420 -11.58 -10.55 -2.56
N SER A 421 -12.31 -11.66 -2.64
CA SER A 421 -12.41 -12.52 -3.83
C SER A 421 -13.74 -12.39 -4.57
N ASP A 422 -14.70 -11.66 -4.00
CA ASP A 422 -16.05 -11.53 -4.55
C ASP A 422 -16.12 -10.34 -5.53
N ILE A 423 -15.90 -10.62 -6.78
CA ILE A 423 -15.92 -9.61 -7.84
C ILE A 423 -17.30 -8.95 -8.01
N GLN A 424 -18.38 -9.61 -7.57
CA GLN A 424 -19.74 -9.10 -7.62
C GLN A 424 -19.88 -7.79 -6.82
N ILE A 425 -19.33 -7.73 -5.60
CA ILE A 425 -19.44 -6.52 -4.77
C ILE A 425 -18.63 -5.36 -5.36
N THR A 426 -17.49 -5.68 -5.99
CA THR A 426 -16.72 -4.68 -6.74
C THR A 426 -17.53 -4.09 -7.89
N LEU A 427 -18.29 -4.91 -8.60
CA LEU A 427 -19.18 -4.44 -9.66
C LEU A 427 -20.26 -3.49 -9.11
N GLU A 428 -20.85 -3.79 -7.96
CA GLU A 428 -21.86 -2.90 -7.36
C GLU A 428 -21.25 -1.53 -7.00
N ILE A 429 -20.05 -1.50 -6.44
CA ILE A 429 -19.33 -0.25 -6.15
C ILE A 429 -19.01 0.52 -7.44
N LEU A 430 -18.56 -0.14 -8.48
CA LEU A 430 -18.31 0.49 -9.77
C LEU A 430 -19.60 1.02 -10.41
N ARG A 431 -20.72 0.34 -10.25
CA ARG A 431 -22.05 0.82 -10.67
C ARG A 431 -22.45 2.08 -9.91
N ASP A 432 -22.21 2.14 -8.60
CA ASP A 432 -22.45 3.35 -7.79
C ASP A 432 -21.61 4.53 -8.29
N ILE A 433 -20.31 4.34 -8.50
CA ILE A 433 -19.42 5.37 -9.07
C ILE A 433 -19.93 5.82 -10.45
N ASN A 434 -20.31 4.90 -11.32
CA ASN A 434 -20.86 5.23 -12.63
C ASN A 434 -22.19 6.01 -12.56
N ASN A 435 -23.06 5.71 -11.58
CA ASN A 435 -24.28 6.47 -11.34
C ASN A 435 -23.96 7.88 -10.83
N LYS A 436 -23.03 8.03 -9.88
CA LYS A 436 -22.51 9.33 -9.44
C LYS A 436 -21.96 10.16 -10.61
N MET A 437 -21.22 9.53 -11.52
CA MET A 437 -20.75 10.18 -12.74
C MET A 437 -21.90 10.70 -13.61
N ARG A 438 -22.94 9.90 -13.80
CA ARG A 438 -24.13 10.33 -14.58
C ARG A 438 -24.84 11.53 -13.95
N GLU A 439 -24.95 11.54 -12.63
CA GLU A 439 -25.56 12.65 -11.88
C GLU A 439 -24.69 13.90 -11.98
N ARG A 440 -23.37 13.80 -11.79
CA ARG A 440 -22.42 14.89 -11.97
C ARG A 440 -22.50 15.47 -13.38
N GLY A 441 -22.57 14.64 -14.41
CA GLY A 441 -22.75 15.10 -15.78
C GLY A 441 -24.04 15.90 -16.00
N LYS A 442 -25.13 15.60 -15.28
CA LYS A 442 -26.35 16.40 -15.31
C LYS A 442 -26.16 17.76 -14.62
N LEU A 443 -25.47 17.75 -13.47
CA LEU A 443 -25.19 18.98 -12.70
C LEU A 443 -24.25 19.93 -13.45
N LEU A 444 -23.18 19.40 -14.09
CA LEU A 444 -22.27 20.21 -14.92
C LEU A 444 -23.05 20.92 -16.04
N ARG A 445 -23.89 20.17 -16.77
CA ARG A 445 -24.72 20.74 -17.84
C ARG A 445 -25.71 21.78 -17.32
N ALA A 446 -26.36 21.52 -16.18
CA ALA A 446 -27.32 22.45 -15.56
C ALA A 446 -26.63 23.76 -15.12
N SER A 447 -25.38 23.71 -14.71
CA SER A 447 -24.58 24.86 -14.30
C SER A 447 -23.84 25.55 -15.48
N GLY A 448 -23.92 24.98 -16.68
CA GLY A 448 -23.28 25.57 -17.87
C GLY A 448 -21.74 25.48 -17.86
N VAL A 449 -21.19 24.52 -17.14
CA VAL A 449 -19.73 24.32 -17.00
C VAL A 449 -19.29 22.97 -17.57
N SER A 450 -18.02 22.87 -17.94
CA SER A 450 -17.48 21.70 -18.64
C SER A 450 -16.82 20.67 -17.73
N ASN A 451 -16.44 21.03 -16.52
CA ASN A 451 -15.70 20.15 -15.60
C ASN A 451 -15.94 20.51 -14.13
N ILE A 452 -15.48 19.61 -13.24
CA ILE A 452 -15.65 19.72 -11.79
C ILE A 452 -14.94 20.95 -11.22
N VAL A 453 -13.81 21.39 -11.80
CA VAL A 453 -13.06 22.56 -11.31
C VAL A 453 -13.90 23.81 -11.49
N GLU A 454 -14.44 24.01 -12.68
CA GLU A 454 -15.35 25.12 -12.97
C GLU A 454 -16.62 25.04 -12.11
N TYR A 455 -17.18 23.82 -11.94
CA TYR A 455 -18.37 23.65 -11.12
C TYR A 455 -18.14 24.07 -9.66
N ASN A 456 -17.03 23.61 -9.05
CA ASN A 456 -16.70 23.94 -7.67
C ASN A 456 -16.41 25.45 -7.46
N GLN A 457 -15.88 26.13 -8.50
CA GLN A 457 -15.68 27.57 -8.48
C GLN A 457 -17.00 28.36 -8.47
N VAL A 458 -17.99 27.95 -9.26
CA VAL A 458 -19.29 28.64 -9.34
C VAL A 458 -20.27 28.17 -8.26
N ASN A 459 -20.02 27.05 -7.58
CA ASN A 459 -20.86 26.50 -6.52
C ASN A 459 -20.05 26.19 -5.25
N PRO A 460 -19.44 27.18 -4.58
CA PRO A 460 -18.53 26.95 -3.46
C PRO A 460 -19.22 26.28 -2.25
N ASP A 461 -20.54 26.47 -2.07
CA ASP A 461 -21.33 25.88 -0.97
C ASP A 461 -21.82 24.45 -1.29
N LYS A 462 -21.63 23.97 -2.51
CA LYS A 462 -22.09 22.65 -2.98
C LYS A 462 -21.00 21.98 -3.83
N LYS A 463 -19.80 21.98 -3.33
CA LYS A 463 -18.67 21.37 -4.02
C LYS A 463 -18.89 19.87 -4.23
N MET A 464 -18.40 19.38 -5.35
CA MET A 464 -18.27 17.95 -5.62
C MET A 464 -16.89 17.49 -5.17
N PRO A 465 -16.77 16.43 -4.35
CA PRO A 465 -15.46 15.85 -4.01
C PRO A 465 -14.82 15.18 -5.22
N ARG A 466 -13.48 15.06 -5.21
CA ARG A 466 -12.78 14.14 -6.10
C ARG A 466 -13.07 12.71 -5.65
N ILE A 467 -13.34 11.83 -6.58
CA ILE A 467 -13.47 10.39 -6.32
C ILE A 467 -12.21 9.69 -6.84
N VAL A 468 -11.55 8.94 -5.97
CA VAL A 468 -10.39 8.13 -6.34
C VAL A 468 -10.68 6.67 -6.04
N PHE A 469 -10.80 5.88 -7.10
CA PHE A 469 -10.92 4.42 -7.01
C PHE A 469 -9.52 3.80 -7.05
N ILE A 470 -9.15 3.09 -6.00
CA ILE A 470 -7.85 2.47 -5.82
C ILE A 470 -8.03 0.96 -5.72
N ALA A 471 -7.42 0.22 -6.64
CA ALA A 471 -7.46 -1.24 -6.64
C ALA A 471 -6.05 -1.82 -6.56
N ASP A 472 -5.73 -2.49 -5.43
CA ASP A 472 -4.52 -3.31 -5.35
C ASP A 472 -4.81 -4.72 -5.87
N GLU A 473 -3.83 -5.31 -6.57
CA GLU A 473 -3.95 -6.55 -7.35
C GLU A 473 -5.10 -6.50 -8.39
N CYS A 474 -5.19 -5.37 -9.09
CA CYS A 474 -6.26 -5.08 -10.05
C CYS A 474 -6.38 -6.11 -11.20
N HIS A 475 -5.34 -6.94 -11.44
CA HIS A 475 -5.37 -8.01 -12.44
C HIS A 475 -6.53 -8.99 -12.24
N VAL A 476 -7.01 -9.15 -11.00
CA VAL A 476 -8.17 -9.99 -10.66
C VAL A 476 -9.44 -9.53 -11.38
N MET A 477 -9.57 -8.23 -11.69
CA MET A 477 -10.70 -7.69 -12.43
C MET A 477 -10.65 -7.97 -13.95
N PHE A 478 -9.52 -8.50 -14.45
CA PHE A 478 -9.27 -8.69 -15.88
C PHE A 478 -8.74 -10.10 -16.21
N PRO A 479 -9.48 -11.17 -15.83
CA PRO A 479 -9.02 -12.54 -16.12
C PRO A 479 -9.05 -12.80 -17.64
N THR A 480 -8.24 -13.77 -18.07
CA THR A 480 -8.28 -14.26 -19.47
C THR A 480 -9.65 -14.85 -19.80
N MET A 481 -10.20 -14.46 -20.92
CA MET A 481 -11.62 -14.63 -21.33
C MET A 481 -12.13 -16.06 -21.56
N ASN A 482 -11.47 -17.07 -21.06
CA ASN A 482 -11.97 -18.46 -21.13
C ASN A 482 -12.97 -18.82 -20.02
N SER A 483 -13.27 -17.89 -19.12
CA SER A 483 -14.20 -18.13 -18.02
C SER A 483 -15.65 -17.87 -18.46
N ARG A 484 -16.54 -18.73 -18.02
CA ARG A 484 -17.98 -18.60 -18.21
C ARG A 484 -18.58 -17.39 -17.46
N GLU A 485 -17.81 -16.73 -16.60
CA GLU A 485 -18.15 -15.49 -15.91
C GLU A 485 -17.93 -14.21 -16.77
N ALA A 486 -17.68 -14.39 -18.07
CA ALA A 486 -17.33 -13.32 -19.00
C ALA A 486 -18.27 -12.09 -18.95
N LYS A 487 -19.55 -12.27 -18.58
CA LYS A 487 -20.51 -11.15 -18.51
C LYS A 487 -20.21 -10.19 -17.38
N LEU A 488 -19.92 -10.71 -16.18
CA LEU A 488 -19.60 -9.92 -15.00
C LEU A 488 -18.31 -9.09 -15.22
N TYR A 489 -17.24 -9.76 -15.65
CA TYR A 489 -15.96 -9.11 -15.93
C TYR A 489 -16.01 -8.15 -17.12
N ARG A 490 -16.87 -8.45 -18.10
CA ARG A 490 -17.10 -7.54 -19.23
C ARG A 490 -17.76 -6.25 -18.76
N GLU A 491 -18.78 -6.33 -17.90
CA GLU A 491 -19.46 -5.16 -17.35
C GLU A 491 -18.49 -4.31 -16.51
N ILE A 492 -17.63 -4.94 -15.68
CA ILE A 492 -16.57 -4.26 -14.93
C ILE A 492 -15.63 -3.52 -15.90
N SER A 493 -15.17 -4.20 -16.94
CA SER A 493 -14.30 -3.59 -17.95
C SER A 493 -14.98 -2.42 -18.67
N GLU A 494 -16.24 -2.54 -19.03
CA GLU A 494 -17.03 -1.46 -19.67
C GLU A 494 -17.18 -0.24 -18.76
N ILE A 495 -17.43 -0.45 -17.46
CA ILE A 495 -17.53 0.66 -16.50
C ILE A 495 -16.16 1.32 -16.29
N LEU A 496 -15.08 0.54 -16.13
CA LEU A 496 -13.73 1.07 -15.99
C LEU A 496 -13.26 1.84 -17.23
N GLN A 497 -13.56 1.33 -18.44
CA GLN A 497 -13.32 2.05 -19.70
C GLN A 497 -14.07 3.38 -19.73
N LYS A 498 -15.32 3.39 -19.28
CA LYS A 498 -16.12 4.61 -19.21
C LYS A 498 -15.54 5.59 -18.20
N ILE A 499 -15.12 5.14 -17.01
CA ILE A 499 -14.45 5.99 -16.03
C ILE A 499 -13.16 6.55 -16.62
N ALA A 500 -12.34 5.72 -17.27
CA ALA A 500 -11.10 6.15 -17.89
C ALA A 500 -11.32 7.23 -18.96
N LYS A 501 -12.43 7.16 -19.71
CA LYS A 501 -12.76 8.10 -20.78
C LYS A 501 -13.43 9.40 -20.29
N GLU A 502 -14.40 9.28 -19.39
CA GLU A 502 -15.30 10.37 -19.00
C GLU A 502 -15.00 10.93 -17.59
N GLY A 503 -14.30 10.16 -16.74
CA GLY A 503 -14.02 10.51 -15.33
C GLY A 503 -13.27 11.83 -15.18
N ARG A 504 -12.38 12.16 -16.13
CA ARG A 504 -11.60 13.39 -16.19
C ARG A 504 -12.42 14.65 -15.89
N SER A 505 -13.49 14.87 -16.63
CA SER A 505 -14.31 16.09 -16.47
C SER A 505 -15.13 16.09 -15.19
N GLN A 506 -15.37 14.93 -14.60
CA GLN A 506 -16.22 14.74 -13.43
C GLN A 506 -15.44 14.53 -12.12
N GLY A 507 -14.11 14.59 -12.19
CA GLY A 507 -13.23 14.42 -11.05
C GLY A 507 -13.23 13.00 -10.47
N VAL A 508 -13.33 11.99 -11.35
CA VAL A 508 -13.24 10.58 -10.98
C VAL A 508 -11.94 10.00 -11.55
N HIS A 509 -11.11 9.48 -10.69
CA HIS A 509 -9.76 9.02 -11.00
C HIS A 509 -9.59 7.54 -10.66
N LEU A 510 -8.76 6.84 -11.44
CA LEU A 510 -8.38 5.45 -11.23
C LEU A 510 -6.92 5.37 -10.79
N ILE A 511 -6.64 4.60 -9.76
CA ILE A 511 -5.32 4.13 -9.38
C ILE A 511 -5.36 2.59 -9.41
N LEU A 512 -4.77 2.00 -10.44
CA LEU A 512 -4.74 0.56 -10.64
C LEU A 512 -3.35 0.04 -10.28
N ALA A 513 -3.26 -0.83 -9.29
CA ALA A 513 -1.99 -1.40 -8.82
C ALA A 513 -1.98 -2.91 -8.97
N THR A 514 -0.83 -3.49 -9.35
CA THR A 514 -0.66 -4.94 -9.46
C THR A 514 0.81 -5.36 -9.37
N GLN A 515 1.05 -6.64 -9.15
CA GLN A 515 2.40 -7.21 -9.21
C GLN A 515 2.78 -7.65 -10.61
N THR A 516 1.82 -8.02 -11.46
CA THR A 516 2.02 -8.47 -12.83
C THR A 516 0.78 -8.26 -13.69
N ILE A 517 0.97 -8.09 -14.98
CA ILE A 517 -0.09 -8.05 -15.97
C ILE A 517 -0.02 -9.23 -16.97
N ALA A 518 0.88 -10.19 -16.73
CA ALA A 518 1.14 -11.28 -17.68
C ALA A 518 -0.10 -12.14 -17.99
N GLN A 519 -1.01 -12.29 -17.03
CA GLN A 519 -2.24 -13.09 -17.15
C GLN A 519 -3.52 -12.22 -17.16
N ALA A 520 -3.37 -10.89 -17.28
CA ALA A 520 -4.48 -9.96 -17.28
C ALA A 520 -4.79 -9.44 -18.68
N GLU A 521 -6.06 -9.50 -19.05
CA GLU A 521 -6.57 -8.92 -20.30
C GLU A 521 -7.09 -7.50 -20.09
N ILE A 522 -6.18 -6.61 -19.65
CA ILE A 522 -6.51 -5.18 -19.51
C ILE A 522 -6.66 -4.60 -20.92
N SER A 523 -7.83 -4.01 -21.20
CA SER A 523 -8.09 -3.46 -22.52
C SER A 523 -7.17 -2.29 -22.87
N SER A 524 -6.77 -2.19 -24.11
CA SER A 524 -6.00 -1.04 -24.62
C SER A 524 -6.74 0.29 -24.43
N GLU A 525 -8.06 0.28 -24.40
CA GLU A 525 -8.87 1.47 -24.14
C GLU A 525 -8.69 2.00 -22.71
N ILE A 526 -8.48 1.14 -21.71
CA ILE A 526 -8.14 1.57 -20.35
C ILE A 526 -6.71 2.10 -20.34
N LEU A 527 -5.73 1.31 -20.81
CA LEU A 527 -4.31 1.68 -20.77
C LEU A 527 -3.99 2.99 -21.52
N ASN A 528 -4.62 3.21 -22.67
CA ASN A 528 -4.43 4.45 -23.46
C ASN A 528 -5.00 5.71 -22.79
N ASN A 529 -5.83 5.57 -21.77
CA ASN A 529 -6.34 6.68 -20.97
C ASN A 529 -5.64 6.83 -19.61
N ILE A 530 -4.68 5.96 -19.29
CA ILE A 530 -3.78 6.14 -18.15
C ILE A 530 -2.73 7.17 -18.55
N SER A 531 -2.59 8.22 -17.76
CA SER A 531 -1.63 9.30 -18.00
C SER A 531 -0.29 9.07 -17.30
N ASP A 532 -0.30 8.38 -16.17
CA ASP A 532 0.86 8.22 -15.30
C ASP A 532 1.13 6.76 -14.98
N PHE A 533 2.35 6.32 -15.21
CA PHE A 533 2.82 4.99 -14.87
C PHE A 533 3.90 5.08 -13.80
N TYR A 534 3.69 4.39 -12.68
CA TYR A 534 4.65 4.25 -11.61
C TYR A 534 5.17 2.81 -11.59
N LEU A 535 6.39 2.61 -12.08
CA LEU A 535 6.99 1.30 -12.20
C LEU A 535 8.06 1.12 -11.11
N LEU A 536 7.83 0.19 -10.21
CA LEU A 536 8.85 -0.34 -9.34
C LEU A 536 9.56 -1.49 -10.07
N LYS A 537 10.52 -2.13 -9.41
CA LYS A 537 11.15 -3.32 -10.01
C LYS A 537 10.09 -4.38 -10.35
N CYS A 538 9.96 -4.72 -11.62
CA CYS A 538 8.97 -5.67 -12.15
C CYS A 538 9.57 -6.51 -13.28
N ALA A 539 8.80 -7.44 -13.81
CA ALA A 539 9.23 -8.27 -14.94
C ALA A 539 9.40 -7.41 -16.21
N SER A 540 10.46 -7.66 -16.97
CA SER A 540 10.77 -6.86 -18.18
C SER A 540 9.64 -6.88 -19.21
N GLY A 541 8.90 -8.00 -19.34
CA GLY A 541 7.74 -8.09 -20.24
C GLY A 541 6.57 -7.22 -19.80
N ASP A 542 6.36 -7.07 -18.49
CA ASP A 542 5.30 -6.23 -17.94
C ASP A 542 5.64 -4.75 -18.12
N SER A 543 6.87 -4.34 -17.78
CA SER A 543 7.31 -2.95 -17.95
C SER A 543 7.31 -2.52 -19.42
N GLU A 544 7.79 -3.38 -20.33
CA GLU A 544 7.83 -3.09 -21.77
C GLU A 544 6.42 -2.97 -22.38
N ARG A 545 5.45 -3.74 -21.86
CA ARG A 545 4.05 -3.65 -22.30
C ARG A 545 3.37 -2.36 -21.84
N LEU A 546 3.70 -1.85 -20.64
CA LEU A 546 3.13 -0.62 -20.10
C LEU A 546 3.84 0.63 -20.62
N VAL A 547 5.17 0.62 -20.59
CA VAL A 547 6.03 1.73 -20.99
C VAL A 547 7.15 1.17 -21.88
N PRO A 548 7.02 1.24 -23.19
CA PRO A 548 8.04 0.74 -24.11
C PRO A 548 9.41 1.39 -23.87
N GLY A 549 10.46 0.58 -23.79
CA GLY A 549 11.84 1.03 -23.53
C GLY A 549 12.20 1.14 -22.03
N SER A 550 11.27 0.86 -21.12
CA SER A 550 11.51 1.00 -19.66
C SER A 550 12.17 -0.23 -19.02
N SER A 551 12.28 -1.36 -19.73
CA SER A 551 12.70 -2.66 -19.17
C SER A 551 14.11 -2.64 -18.57
N GLU A 552 15.04 -1.91 -19.17
CA GLU A 552 16.40 -1.79 -18.64
C GLU A 552 16.41 -1.01 -17.32
N THR A 553 15.76 0.15 -17.29
CA THR A 553 15.66 1.00 -16.09
C THR A 553 14.96 0.25 -14.95
N THR A 554 13.80 -0.36 -15.22
CA THR A 554 13.02 -1.06 -14.19
C THR A 554 13.74 -2.27 -13.59
N SER A 555 14.55 -2.97 -14.38
CA SER A 555 15.34 -4.11 -13.90
C SER A 555 16.42 -3.70 -12.88
N GLN A 556 16.94 -2.47 -12.99
CA GLN A 556 18.00 -1.93 -12.13
C GLN A 556 17.45 -1.25 -10.87
N LEU A 557 16.14 -0.99 -10.78
CA LEU A 557 15.55 -0.35 -9.62
C LEU A 557 15.78 -1.17 -8.33
N LYS A 558 16.10 -0.46 -7.26
CA LYS A 558 16.21 -1.01 -5.90
C LYS A 558 14.87 -0.88 -5.18
N THR A 559 14.70 -1.61 -4.07
CA THR A 559 13.50 -1.53 -3.23
C THR A 559 13.17 -0.09 -2.85
N GLY A 560 11.95 0.32 -3.13
CA GLY A 560 11.43 1.68 -2.91
C GLY A 560 11.93 2.71 -3.91
N GLN A 561 12.64 2.33 -4.98
CA GLN A 561 12.84 3.21 -6.13
C GLN A 561 11.69 3.01 -7.11
N VAL A 562 11.24 4.09 -7.70
CA VAL A 562 10.09 4.16 -8.61
C VAL A 562 10.50 4.93 -9.85
N LEU A 563 10.23 4.37 -11.02
CA LEU A 563 10.23 5.09 -12.28
C LEU A 563 8.83 5.67 -12.49
N HIS A 564 8.68 6.97 -12.48
CA HIS A 564 7.50 7.68 -12.93
C HIS A 564 7.65 8.04 -14.39
N HIS A 565 6.73 7.58 -15.20
CA HIS A 565 6.59 7.89 -16.61
C HIS A 565 5.29 8.65 -16.81
N ASP A 566 5.37 9.84 -17.37
CA ASP A 566 4.25 10.62 -17.85
C ASP A 566 4.47 10.99 -19.33
N ILE A 567 3.58 11.81 -19.90
CA ILE A 567 3.62 12.19 -21.32
C ILE A 567 4.92 12.95 -21.67
N ASP A 568 5.49 13.66 -20.73
CA ASP A 568 6.58 14.61 -20.97
C ASP A 568 7.94 14.10 -20.47
N ASN A 569 7.97 13.27 -19.39
CA ASN A 569 9.21 12.94 -18.69
C ASN A 569 9.25 11.55 -18.07
N ASP A 570 10.48 11.03 -17.94
CA ASP A 570 10.82 9.86 -17.13
C ASP A 570 11.64 10.31 -15.92
N VAL A 571 11.12 10.06 -14.71
CA VAL A 571 11.79 10.44 -13.47
C VAL A 571 11.95 9.23 -12.56
N VAL A 572 13.19 8.87 -12.23
CA VAL A 572 13.46 7.88 -11.18
C VAL A 572 13.58 8.60 -9.84
N PHE A 573 12.80 8.14 -8.87
CA PHE A 573 12.81 8.72 -7.53
C PHE A 573 12.77 7.66 -6.44
N LYS A 574 13.12 8.03 -5.23
CA LYS A 574 12.97 7.21 -4.04
C LYS A 574 11.67 7.58 -3.34
N SER A 575 10.77 6.59 -3.14
CA SER A 575 9.52 6.80 -2.41
C SER A 575 9.80 7.11 -0.93
N ILE A 576 8.88 7.84 -0.32
CA ILE A 576 8.84 8.03 1.12
C ILE A 576 8.74 6.67 1.80
N TYR A 577 9.37 6.51 2.94
CA TYR A 577 9.17 5.35 3.79
C TYR A 577 8.59 5.79 5.13
N LEU A 578 7.31 5.49 5.32
CA LEU A 578 6.61 5.73 6.57
C LEU A 578 6.54 4.40 7.36
N PRO A 579 7.25 4.30 8.50
CA PRO A 579 7.16 3.12 9.36
C PRO A 579 5.72 2.82 9.77
N THR A 580 5.34 1.55 9.86
CA THR A 580 3.96 1.15 10.15
C THR A 580 3.42 1.75 11.46
N SER A 581 4.23 1.83 12.51
CA SER A 581 3.84 2.44 13.78
C SER A 581 3.54 3.94 13.64
N GLU A 582 4.35 4.65 12.88
CA GLU A 582 4.16 6.08 12.61
C GLU A 582 2.95 6.32 11.71
N ALA A 583 2.73 5.46 10.70
CA ALA A 583 1.54 5.49 9.85
C ALA A 583 0.25 5.41 10.67
N PHE A 584 0.17 4.51 11.66
CA PHE A 584 -0.99 4.40 12.54
C PHE A 584 -1.24 5.66 13.36
N GLU A 585 -0.19 6.28 13.90
CA GLU A 585 -0.33 7.54 14.65
C GLU A 585 -0.79 8.70 13.76
N ILE A 586 -0.30 8.76 12.53
CA ILE A 586 -0.73 9.77 11.55
C ILE A 586 -2.20 9.56 11.17
N ILE A 587 -2.62 8.33 10.85
CA ILE A 587 -4.01 7.99 10.54
C ILE A 587 -4.93 8.38 11.70
N LYS A 588 -4.54 8.08 12.93
CA LYS A 588 -5.29 8.48 14.13
C LYS A 588 -5.45 10.01 14.27
N LYS A 589 -4.40 10.77 13.96
CA LYS A 589 -4.44 12.23 13.93
C LYS A 589 -5.35 12.74 12.80
N ILE A 590 -5.27 12.14 11.60
CA ILE A 590 -6.17 12.46 10.48
C ILE A 590 -7.64 12.25 10.91
N ASN A 591 -7.95 11.12 11.52
CA ASN A 591 -9.30 10.80 11.97
C ASN A 591 -9.80 11.78 13.04
N SER A 592 -8.93 12.20 13.96
CA SER A 592 -9.23 13.26 14.96
C SER A 592 -9.51 14.61 14.29
N LYS A 593 -8.73 15.00 13.29
CA LYS A 593 -8.93 16.22 12.50
C LYS A 593 -10.22 16.17 11.68
N ALA A 594 -10.57 14.99 11.16
CA ALA A 594 -11.77 14.73 10.39
C ALA A 594 -12.99 14.35 11.26
N ALA A 595 -12.93 14.49 12.59
CA ALA A 595 -13.98 14.01 13.50
C ALA A 595 -15.37 14.66 13.30
N ILE A 596 -15.40 15.88 12.74
CA ILE A 596 -16.66 16.61 12.44
C ILE A 596 -17.43 16.03 11.24
N TYR A 597 -16.78 15.19 10.41
CA TYR A 597 -17.41 14.61 9.22
C TYR A 597 -18.11 13.30 9.56
N PRO A 598 -19.24 12.96 8.89
CA PRO A 598 -19.94 11.70 9.11
C PRO A 598 -19.09 10.51 8.65
N ASN A 599 -19.26 9.38 9.35
CA ASN A 599 -18.73 8.11 8.88
C ASN A 599 -19.82 7.34 8.15
N ASP A 600 -19.75 7.31 6.82
CA ASP A 600 -20.65 6.61 5.92
C ASP A 600 -19.90 5.55 5.10
N GLN A 601 -18.81 5.03 5.67
CA GLN A 601 -17.96 4.01 5.03
C GLN A 601 -18.70 2.69 4.91
N PHE A 602 -18.80 2.17 3.70
CA PHE A 602 -19.10 0.77 3.45
C PHE A 602 -17.84 -0.07 3.67
N TYR A 603 -17.91 -1.04 4.58
CA TYR A 603 -16.78 -1.92 4.92
C TYR A 603 -17.15 -3.38 4.69
N PHE A 604 -16.38 -4.08 3.88
CA PHE A 604 -16.56 -5.49 3.57
C PHE A 604 -15.24 -6.25 3.68
N VAL A 605 -15.30 -7.42 4.31
CA VAL A 605 -14.19 -8.36 4.40
C VAL A 605 -14.63 -9.67 3.78
N GLY A 606 -13.86 -10.19 2.80
CA GLY A 606 -14.20 -11.44 2.11
C GLY A 606 -14.33 -12.65 3.02
N SER A 607 -13.61 -12.68 4.13
CA SER A 607 -13.69 -13.71 5.17
C SER A 607 -14.62 -13.35 6.33
N GLN A 608 -15.52 -12.38 6.16
CA GLN A 608 -16.43 -11.98 7.23
C GLN A 608 -17.49 -13.05 7.49
N ILE A 609 -17.59 -13.44 8.75
CA ILE A 609 -18.64 -14.31 9.28
C ILE A 609 -19.74 -13.44 9.86
N PHE A 610 -21.01 -13.76 9.57
CA PHE A 610 -22.17 -13.05 10.10
C PHE A 610 -22.91 -13.96 11.09
N GLU A 611 -23.30 -13.38 12.21
CA GLU A 611 -24.16 -13.99 13.21
C GLU A 611 -25.60 -13.44 13.11
N ILE A 612 -26.54 -14.11 13.73
CA ILE A 612 -27.93 -13.63 13.85
C ILE A 612 -27.95 -12.52 14.92
N ASP A 613 -27.68 -11.30 14.50
CA ASP A 613 -27.62 -10.12 15.35
C ASP A 613 -29.01 -9.52 15.67
N ASP A 614 -29.02 -8.41 16.43
CA ASP A 614 -30.28 -7.79 16.86
C ASP A 614 -31.03 -7.11 15.70
N GLU A 615 -30.33 -6.72 14.65
CA GLU A 615 -30.95 -6.19 13.44
C GLU A 615 -31.76 -7.28 12.73
N VAL A 616 -31.16 -8.46 12.51
CA VAL A 616 -31.83 -9.61 11.92
C VAL A 616 -33.03 -10.01 12.78
N LYS A 617 -32.88 -10.11 14.10
CA LYS A 617 -33.98 -10.43 15.04
C LYS A 617 -35.11 -9.41 14.92
N SER A 618 -34.80 -8.11 14.87
CA SER A 618 -35.81 -7.06 14.75
C SER A 618 -36.61 -7.12 13.44
N GLN A 619 -35.98 -7.56 12.36
CA GLN A 619 -36.62 -7.69 11.05
C GLN A 619 -37.47 -8.95 10.91
N ILE A 620 -37.13 -10.02 11.65
CA ILE A 620 -37.86 -11.29 11.63
C ILE A 620 -39.11 -11.23 12.55
N MET A 621 -39.01 -10.63 13.74
CA MET A 621 -40.01 -10.69 14.82
C MET A 621 -41.41 -10.09 14.52
N PRO A 622 -41.61 -9.04 13.71
CA PRO A 622 -42.90 -8.36 13.72
C PRO A 622 -43.91 -8.78 12.65
N ARG A 623 -43.68 -9.84 11.89
CA ARG A 623 -44.42 -10.12 10.66
C ARG A 623 -45.68 -10.95 10.79
N GLY A 624 -45.96 -11.51 11.97
CA GLY A 624 -47.17 -12.36 12.21
C GLY A 624 -47.13 -13.74 11.59
N ASN A 625 -46.29 -13.97 10.57
CA ASN A 625 -46.04 -15.25 9.93
C ASN A 625 -44.63 -15.73 10.29
N ALA A 626 -44.42 -17.05 10.28
CA ALA A 626 -43.09 -17.61 10.42
C ALA A 626 -42.16 -17.09 9.32
N ALA A 627 -40.92 -16.79 9.69
CA ALA A 627 -39.92 -16.33 8.75
C ALA A 627 -38.59 -17.06 9.00
N ILE A 628 -37.89 -17.32 7.90
CA ILE A 628 -36.57 -17.96 7.89
C ILE A 628 -35.56 -16.93 7.43
N ALA A 629 -34.36 -16.93 8.00
CA ALA A 629 -33.23 -16.19 7.44
C ALA A 629 -32.02 -17.11 7.35
N PHE A 630 -31.28 -16.99 6.25
CA PHE A 630 -30.16 -17.86 5.94
C PHE A 630 -28.80 -17.17 6.05
N GLY A 631 -28.73 -15.86 5.89
CA GLY A 631 -27.49 -15.11 5.86
C GLY A 631 -27.70 -13.64 5.51
N ARG A 632 -26.60 -12.95 5.16
CA ARG A 632 -26.63 -11.57 4.65
C ARG A 632 -26.21 -11.50 3.20
N SER A 633 -26.90 -10.65 2.42
CA SER A 633 -26.56 -10.40 1.02
C SER A 633 -25.15 -9.85 0.84
N ILE A 634 -24.52 -10.20 -0.28
CA ILE A 634 -23.22 -9.64 -0.69
C ILE A 634 -23.50 -8.52 -1.70
N ASP A 635 -23.93 -7.41 -1.16
CA ASP A 635 -24.14 -6.15 -1.87
C ASP A 635 -23.81 -4.97 -0.93
N THR A 636 -23.95 -3.75 -1.40
CA THR A 636 -23.63 -2.55 -0.60
C THR A 636 -24.57 -2.32 0.57
N LYS A 637 -25.68 -3.06 0.68
CA LYS A 637 -26.65 -2.93 1.78
C LYS A 637 -26.47 -3.98 2.85
N MET A 638 -25.90 -5.14 2.52
CA MET A 638 -25.70 -6.31 3.40
C MET A 638 -26.99 -6.68 4.15
N GLU A 639 -28.14 -6.61 3.45
CA GLU A 639 -29.44 -6.90 4.06
C GLU A 639 -29.55 -8.39 4.41
N PRO A 640 -30.25 -8.76 5.51
CA PRO A 640 -30.56 -10.16 5.79
C PRO A 640 -31.42 -10.77 4.69
N VAL A 641 -31.06 -11.97 4.27
CA VAL A 641 -31.85 -12.76 3.32
C VAL A 641 -32.96 -13.46 4.10
N ILE A 642 -34.13 -12.81 4.17
CA ILE A 642 -35.30 -13.26 4.93
C ILE A 642 -36.35 -13.81 3.98
N ILE A 643 -36.83 -15.02 4.26
CA ILE A 643 -37.94 -15.66 3.57
C ILE A 643 -39.12 -15.70 4.51
N PRO A 644 -40.14 -14.83 4.36
CA PRO A 644 -41.37 -14.96 5.11
C PRO A 644 -42.18 -16.13 4.52
N LEU A 645 -42.67 -17.01 5.36
CA LEU A 645 -43.53 -18.13 4.95
C LEU A 645 -44.97 -17.68 4.90
N HIS A 646 -45.54 -17.68 3.70
CA HIS A 646 -46.94 -17.25 3.46
C HIS A 646 -47.84 -18.45 3.22
N ASN A 647 -49.09 -18.34 3.63
CA ASN A 647 -50.09 -19.39 3.35
C ASN A 647 -50.51 -19.33 1.87
N GLU A 648 -49.56 -19.61 0.98
CA GLU A 648 -49.76 -19.61 -0.46
C GLU A 648 -49.28 -20.92 -1.07
N TYR A 649 -49.81 -21.22 -2.29
CA TYR A 649 -49.43 -22.43 -3.03
C TYR A 649 -47.91 -22.47 -3.26
N ALA A 650 -47.29 -23.64 -3.01
CA ALA A 650 -45.87 -23.88 -3.29
C ALA A 650 -44.85 -23.00 -2.50
N ASP A 651 -45.27 -22.34 -1.41
CA ASP A 651 -44.40 -21.56 -0.55
C ASP A 651 -43.57 -22.48 0.35
N ASN A 652 -42.70 -23.27 -0.28
CA ASN A 652 -41.75 -24.22 0.30
C ASN A 652 -40.34 -23.80 -0.06
N VAL A 653 -39.37 -24.34 0.66
CA VAL A 653 -37.94 -24.04 0.48
C VAL A 653 -37.16 -25.30 0.08
N MET A 654 -36.30 -25.18 -0.92
CA MET A 654 -35.37 -26.23 -1.27
C MET A 654 -33.93 -25.75 -1.05
N LEU A 655 -33.16 -26.55 -0.33
CA LEU A 655 -31.73 -26.39 -0.17
C LEU A 655 -31.02 -27.46 -1.00
N PHE A 656 -30.07 -27.06 -1.85
CA PHE A 656 -29.25 -28.04 -2.53
C PHE A 656 -27.80 -27.57 -2.73
N GLY A 657 -26.88 -28.53 -2.76
CA GLY A 657 -25.47 -28.32 -2.96
C GLY A 657 -24.65 -29.55 -2.69
N ILE A 658 -23.34 -29.48 -2.88
CA ILE A 658 -22.41 -30.55 -2.50
C ILE A 658 -22.59 -30.83 -1.03
N ASN A 659 -22.70 -32.11 -0.68
CA ASN A 659 -22.94 -32.58 0.69
C ASN A 659 -21.70 -32.34 1.57
N ASP A 660 -21.53 -31.10 1.98
CA ASP A 660 -20.50 -30.61 2.89
C ASP A 660 -21.14 -30.31 4.24
N GLU A 661 -20.61 -30.90 5.31
CA GLU A 661 -21.20 -30.80 6.65
C GLU A 661 -21.37 -29.36 7.10
N GLU A 662 -20.40 -28.49 6.84
CA GLU A 662 -20.44 -27.09 7.27
C GLU A 662 -21.53 -26.31 6.57
N GLN A 663 -21.66 -26.48 5.25
CA GLN A 663 -22.70 -25.81 4.46
C GLN A 663 -24.10 -26.20 4.90
N VAL A 664 -24.32 -27.51 5.04
CA VAL A 664 -25.63 -28.05 5.46
C VAL A 664 -25.96 -27.64 6.89
N SER A 665 -24.97 -27.72 7.79
CA SER A 665 -25.12 -27.32 9.19
C SER A 665 -25.52 -25.86 9.31
N ARG A 666 -24.73 -24.94 8.74
CA ARG A 666 -24.99 -23.51 8.85
C ARG A 666 -26.36 -23.11 8.29
N THR A 667 -26.69 -23.56 7.10
CA THR A 667 -27.99 -23.20 6.51
C THR A 667 -29.18 -23.78 7.26
N THR A 668 -29.07 -25.05 7.70
CA THR A 668 -30.14 -25.71 8.46
C THR A 668 -30.33 -25.10 9.84
N MET A 669 -29.23 -24.89 10.60
CA MET A 669 -29.31 -24.36 11.95
C MET A 669 -29.76 -22.88 11.93
N ALA A 670 -29.27 -22.06 10.97
CA ALA A 670 -29.72 -20.69 10.81
C ALA A 670 -31.24 -20.62 10.61
N SER A 671 -31.77 -21.46 9.70
CA SER A 671 -33.21 -21.50 9.41
C SER A 671 -34.04 -21.90 10.66
N ILE A 672 -33.64 -22.93 11.39
CA ILE A 672 -34.33 -23.37 12.60
C ILE A 672 -34.31 -22.30 13.70
N LYS A 673 -33.11 -21.67 13.95
CA LYS A 673 -32.99 -20.60 14.95
C LYS A 673 -33.84 -19.38 14.57
N CYS A 674 -33.86 -18.99 13.30
CA CYS A 674 -34.66 -17.89 12.85
C CYS A 674 -36.15 -18.17 12.96
N LEU A 675 -36.61 -19.39 12.65
CA LEU A 675 -38.00 -19.82 12.91
C LEU A 675 -38.39 -19.67 14.36
N ARG A 676 -37.56 -20.11 15.29
CA ARG A 676 -37.81 -20.01 16.76
C ARG A 676 -37.83 -18.54 17.22
N ILE A 677 -37.04 -17.68 16.61
CA ILE A 677 -37.06 -16.22 16.89
C ILE A 677 -38.33 -15.58 16.32
N SER A 678 -38.74 -15.97 15.12
CA SER A 678 -39.87 -15.33 14.41
C SER A 678 -41.21 -15.78 14.99
N ASN A 679 -41.36 -17.05 15.31
CA ASN A 679 -42.58 -17.65 15.89
C ASN A 679 -42.25 -18.86 16.78
N ARG A 680 -42.46 -18.71 18.08
CA ARG A 680 -42.20 -19.80 19.06
C ARG A 680 -43.20 -20.93 19.01
N ASP A 681 -44.41 -20.69 18.53
CA ASP A 681 -45.50 -21.64 18.53
C ASP A 681 -45.53 -22.54 17.27
N VAL A 682 -44.71 -22.22 16.26
CA VAL A 682 -44.58 -23.05 15.06
C VAL A 682 -43.99 -24.41 15.43
N MET A 683 -44.66 -25.50 15.06
CA MET A 683 -44.12 -26.85 15.19
C MET A 683 -42.99 -27.05 14.16
N ILE A 684 -41.85 -27.57 14.61
CA ILE A 684 -40.74 -27.91 13.73
C ILE A 684 -40.49 -29.41 13.83
N LYS A 685 -40.78 -30.13 12.73
CA LYS A 685 -40.52 -31.56 12.62
C LYS A 685 -39.38 -31.82 11.66
N VAL A 686 -38.46 -32.73 12.01
CA VAL A 686 -37.25 -32.98 11.21
C VAL A 686 -37.11 -34.48 10.95
N ILE A 687 -37.10 -34.86 9.68
CA ILE A 687 -36.71 -36.18 9.19
C ILE A 687 -35.24 -36.10 8.77
N ASN A 688 -34.35 -36.74 9.55
CA ASN A 688 -32.91 -36.66 9.28
C ASN A 688 -32.40 -37.91 8.57
N CYS A 689 -32.14 -37.80 7.26
CA CYS A 689 -31.54 -38.83 6.42
C CYS A 689 -30.13 -38.47 5.97
N LEU A 690 -29.45 -37.51 6.63
CA LEU A 690 -28.08 -37.11 6.32
C LEU A 690 -27.11 -38.30 6.49
N PRO A 691 -26.00 -38.32 5.72
CA PRO A 691 -25.03 -39.40 5.81
C PRO A 691 -24.31 -39.40 7.15
N SER A 692 -23.79 -40.58 7.52
CA SER A 692 -23.19 -40.84 8.84
C SER A 692 -21.89 -40.07 9.13
N ASP A 693 -21.29 -39.42 8.15
CA ASP A 693 -20.13 -38.52 8.28
C ASP A 693 -20.54 -37.13 8.77
N GLN A 694 -21.80 -36.73 8.61
CA GLN A 694 -22.32 -35.44 9.14
C GLN A 694 -22.68 -35.55 10.63
N LYS A 695 -21.67 -35.82 11.43
CA LYS A 695 -21.86 -36.09 12.90
C LYS A 695 -22.22 -34.83 13.65
N ASN A 696 -21.63 -33.68 13.32
CA ASN A 696 -21.87 -32.45 14.04
C ASN A 696 -23.29 -31.96 13.80
N THR A 697 -23.77 -31.94 12.54
CA THR A 697 -25.15 -31.58 12.20
C THR A 697 -26.15 -32.47 12.91
N THR A 698 -25.93 -33.80 12.88
CA THR A 698 -26.78 -34.78 13.57
C THR A 698 -26.79 -34.56 15.07
N LYS A 699 -25.65 -34.24 15.68
CA LYS A 699 -25.57 -33.94 17.12
C LYS A 699 -26.33 -32.68 17.48
N MET A 700 -26.14 -31.61 16.72
CA MET A 700 -26.86 -30.34 16.92
C MET A 700 -28.37 -30.51 16.83
N LEU A 701 -28.86 -31.28 15.86
CA LEU A 701 -30.30 -31.62 15.77
C LEU A 701 -30.80 -32.39 16.99
N LYS A 702 -30.04 -33.34 17.55
CA LYS A 702 -30.38 -34.02 18.79
C LYS A 702 -30.42 -33.06 19.97
N ASP A 703 -29.43 -32.18 20.09
CA ASP A 703 -29.39 -31.20 21.17
C ASP A 703 -30.62 -30.25 21.12
N LEU A 704 -31.07 -29.86 19.90
CA LEU A 704 -32.30 -29.10 19.73
C LEU A 704 -33.56 -29.88 20.06
N ALA A 705 -33.60 -31.17 19.75
CA ALA A 705 -34.73 -32.04 20.11
C ALA A 705 -34.80 -32.26 21.62
N ASP A 706 -33.66 -32.48 22.26
CA ASP A 706 -33.58 -32.67 23.73
C ASP A 706 -34.01 -31.38 24.48
N ASN A 707 -33.79 -30.20 23.88
CA ASN A 707 -34.26 -28.93 24.42
C ASN A 707 -35.75 -28.63 24.11
N GLY A 708 -36.40 -29.45 23.29
CA GLY A 708 -37.81 -29.27 22.89
C GLY A 708 -38.02 -28.24 21.79
N ASP A 709 -36.96 -27.81 21.13
CA ASP A 709 -37.02 -26.83 20.00
C ASP A 709 -37.50 -27.46 18.71
N ILE A 710 -37.28 -28.75 18.50
CA ILE A 710 -37.71 -29.53 17.33
C ILE A 710 -38.19 -30.92 17.75
N GLU A 711 -38.96 -31.57 16.86
CA GLU A 711 -39.31 -32.98 16.97
C GLU A 711 -38.57 -33.79 15.90
N LEU A 712 -37.71 -34.72 16.33
CA LEU A 712 -37.03 -35.62 15.38
C LEU A 712 -37.91 -36.83 15.10
N LEU A 713 -38.23 -37.01 13.81
CA LEU A 713 -38.96 -38.16 13.30
C LEU A 713 -37.98 -39.22 12.79
N ASP A 714 -38.17 -40.48 13.18
CA ASP A 714 -37.39 -41.61 12.65
C ASP A 714 -37.84 -41.90 11.20
N PRO A 715 -36.94 -41.87 10.22
CA PRO A 715 -37.29 -42.08 8.81
C PRO A 715 -38.01 -43.41 8.57
N SER A 716 -37.71 -44.46 9.32
CA SER A 716 -38.29 -45.78 9.14
C SER A 716 -39.71 -45.94 9.73
N THR A 717 -40.11 -45.04 10.62
CA THR A 717 -41.40 -45.12 11.33
C THR A 717 -42.31 -43.91 11.18
N CYS A 718 -41.84 -42.84 10.54
CA CYS A 718 -42.55 -41.55 10.42
C CYS A 718 -43.81 -41.61 9.51
N GLY A 719 -44.09 -42.73 8.83
CA GLY A 719 -45.19 -42.83 7.87
C GLY A 719 -46.56 -42.48 8.45
N ALA A 720 -46.89 -42.98 9.63
CA ALA A 720 -48.15 -42.66 10.30
C ALA A 720 -48.28 -41.16 10.60
N GLU A 721 -47.19 -40.52 11.03
CA GLU A 721 -47.15 -39.08 11.32
C GLU A 721 -47.32 -38.23 10.04
N LEU A 722 -46.67 -38.62 8.96
CA LEU A 722 -46.88 -38.00 7.66
C LEU A 722 -48.33 -38.13 7.14
N GLN A 723 -48.99 -39.26 7.37
CA GLN A 723 -50.43 -39.46 7.06
C GLN A 723 -51.31 -38.55 7.93
N ASN A 724 -51.00 -38.37 9.22
CA ASN A 724 -51.70 -37.45 10.09
C ASN A 724 -51.58 -36.02 9.61
N ILE A 725 -50.37 -35.60 9.25
CA ILE A 725 -50.11 -34.25 8.70
C ILE A 725 -50.94 -34.09 7.38
N ALA A 726 -50.87 -35.01 6.45
CA ALA A 726 -51.64 -34.95 5.20
C ALA A 726 -53.17 -34.92 5.42
N THR A 727 -53.64 -35.61 6.41
CA THR A 727 -55.07 -35.66 6.79
C THR A 727 -55.50 -34.32 7.40
N SER A 728 -54.72 -33.73 8.29
CA SER A 728 -54.98 -32.37 8.85
C SER A 728 -54.95 -31.28 7.78
N ILE A 729 -54.04 -31.38 6.83
CA ILE A 729 -54.04 -30.46 5.62
C ILE A 729 -55.34 -30.62 4.83
N LYS A 730 -55.79 -31.85 4.57
CA LYS A 730 -57.03 -32.15 3.84
C LYS A 730 -58.25 -31.60 4.60
N ASN A 731 -58.26 -31.72 5.91
CA ASN A 731 -59.36 -31.23 6.74
C ASN A 731 -59.31 -29.73 7.00
N ARG A 732 -58.16 -29.04 6.66
CA ARG A 732 -57.90 -27.64 6.91
C ARG A 732 -57.88 -27.30 8.44
N ASP A 733 -57.45 -28.25 9.27
CA ASP A 733 -57.30 -28.11 10.72
C ASP A 733 -55.82 -28.26 11.16
N ALA A 734 -54.90 -28.18 10.20
CA ALA A 734 -53.48 -28.27 10.46
C ALA A 734 -52.98 -27.10 11.32
N GLU A 735 -52.17 -27.40 12.33
CA GLU A 735 -51.41 -26.39 13.05
C GLU A 735 -50.26 -25.88 12.23
N GLN A 736 -49.81 -24.63 12.47
CA GLN A 736 -48.64 -24.07 11.79
C GLN A 736 -47.41 -24.90 12.02
N MET A 737 -46.75 -25.36 10.94
CA MET A 737 -45.69 -26.35 11.01
C MET A 737 -44.65 -26.12 9.92
N VAL A 738 -43.38 -26.39 10.20
CA VAL A 738 -42.33 -26.55 9.22
C VAL A 738 -41.75 -27.94 9.29
N LEU A 739 -41.88 -28.68 8.19
CA LEU A 739 -41.35 -30.04 8.05
C LEU A 739 -40.01 -30.00 7.32
N TYR A 740 -38.92 -30.37 7.97
CA TYR A 740 -37.61 -30.55 7.37
C TYR A 740 -37.43 -32.00 6.91
N ILE A 741 -36.96 -32.18 5.68
CA ILE A 741 -36.51 -33.46 5.13
C ILE A 741 -35.07 -33.30 4.69
N LEU A 742 -34.12 -33.70 5.53
CA LEU A 742 -32.70 -33.56 5.29
C LEU A 742 -32.10 -34.82 4.68
N GLY A 743 -31.38 -34.68 3.55
CA GLY A 743 -30.83 -35.82 2.82
C GLY A 743 -31.91 -36.65 2.12
N GLN A 744 -32.88 -36.01 1.49
CA GLN A 744 -34.04 -36.66 0.88
C GLN A 744 -33.70 -37.80 -0.07
N GLU A 745 -32.59 -37.71 -0.81
CA GLU A 745 -32.11 -38.77 -1.69
C GLU A 745 -31.67 -40.05 -0.95
N ARG A 746 -31.49 -40.01 0.37
CA ARG A 746 -31.16 -41.15 1.24
C ARG A 746 -32.31 -41.63 2.05
N PHE A 747 -33.46 -40.98 1.95
CA PHE A 747 -34.71 -41.43 2.60
C PHE A 747 -35.20 -42.69 1.89
N ARG A 748 -34.88 -43.87 2.48
CA ARG A 748 -35.12 -45.19 1.87
C ARG A 748 -36.60 -45.46 1.57
N GLU A 749 -37.45 -45.17 2.55
CA GLU A 749 -38.89 -45.44 2.48
C GLU A 749 -39.55 -44.60 1.33
N LEU A 750 -39.12 -43.37 1.18
CA LEU A 750 -39.51 -42.49 0.10
C LEU A 750 -38.98 -42.98 -1.26
N ARG A 751 -37.69 -43.37 -1.28
CA ARG A 751 -37.02 -43.83 -2.50
C ARG A 751 -37.60 -45.11 -3.05
N MET A 752 -38.05 -46.02 -2.16
CA MET A 752 -38.63 -47.30 -2.53
C MET A 752 -40.16 -47.21 -2.70
N ASP A 753 -40.72 -46.01 -2.54
CA ASP A 753 -42.17 -45.72 -2.49
C ASP A 753 -42.93 -46.79 -1.62
N MET A 754 -42.40 -47.00 -0.42
CA MET A 754 -42.95 -48.02 0.50
C MET A 754 -44.36 -47.63 0.89
N GLU A 755 -45.22 -48.68 1.01
CA GLU A 755 -46.53 -48.50 1.61
C GLU A 755 -46.40 -48.16 3.09
N ILE A 756 -47.20 -47.23 3.58
CA ILE A 756 -47.29 -46.88 4.99
C ILE A 756 -48.24 -47.90 5.65
N ALA A 757 -47.69 -48.62 6.64
CA ALA A 757 -48.48 -49.60 7.40
C ALA A 757 -49.63 -48.89 8.15
N THR A 758 -50.83 -49.07 7.74
CA THR A 758 -52.00 -48.66 8.52
C THR A 758 -52.22 -49.69 9.65
N GLU A 759 -52.12 -49.26 10.90
CA GLU A 759 -52.64 -50.08 12.01
C GLU A 759 -54.15 -50.29 11.81
N LYS A 760 -54.55 -51.47 11.33
CA LYS A 760 -55.94 -51.85 11.42
C LYS A 760 -56.35 -51.93 12.88
N PRO A 761 -57.45 -51.27 13.34
CA PRO A 761 -57.93 -51.48 14.67
C PRO A 761 -58.28 -52.98 14.78
N VAL A 762 -57.60 -53.64 15.72
CA VAL A 762 -57.96 -55.01 16.07
C VAL A 762 -59.38 -55.01 16.63
N SER A 763 -60.33 -55.21 15.76
CA SER A 763 -61.71 -55.47 16.19
C SER A 763 -61.75 -56.86 16.84
N ALA A 764 -62.04 -56.91 18.11
CA ALA A 764 -62.24 -58.16 18.92
C ALA A 764 -63.57 -58.81 18.45
N ALA A 765 -63.66 -59.21 17.16
CA ALA A 765 -64.85 -59.94 16.68
C ALA A 765 -64.52 -60.87 15.49
N ASP A 766 -63.45 -61.65 15.59
CA ASP A 766 -63.20 -62.75 14.67
C ASP A 766 -63.29 -64.06 15.38
N ASP A 767 -64.54 -64.42 15.76
CA ASP A 767 -64.83 -65.79 16.15
C ASP A 767 -66.15 -66.35 15.51
N PHE A 768 -66.53 -65.83 14.40
CA PHE A 768 -67.55 -66.48 13.55
C PHE A 768 -67.28 -66.26 12.07
N GLY A 769 -66.89 -67.28 11.37
CA GLY A 769 -66.63 -67.38 9.97
C GLY A 769 -67.86 -66.98 9.09
N PHE A 770 -67.91 -65.75 8.70
CA PHE A 770 -68.68 -65.30 7.53
C PHE A 770 -67.72 -64.39 6.64
N ASP A 771 -67.58 -64.86 5.37
CA ASP A 771 -66.88 -64.23 4.39
C ASP A 771 -67.63 -62.90 3.95
N SER A 772 -67.26 -61.79 4.52
CA SER A 772 -67.88 -60.46 4.24
C SER A 772 -67.13 -59.68 3.14
N SER A 773 -66.48 -60.40 2.21
CA SER A 773 -65.75 -59.75 1.07
C SER A 773 -66.69 -59.17 -0.01
N MET A 774 -68.03 -59.11 0.20
CA MET A 774 -68.94 -58.54 -0.82
C MET A 774 -69.64 -57.20 -0.51
N PHE A 775 -69.43 -56.64 0.65
CA PHE A 775 -70.02 -55.33 1.03
C PHE A 775 -69.07 -54.46 1.85
N SER A 776 -67.92 -54.10 1.33
CA SER A 776 -67.17 -52.92 1.76
C SER A 776 -67.09 -51.99 0.62
N SER A 777 -68.01 -51.05 0.56
CA SER A 777 -67.82 -49.77 -0.17
C SER A 777 -66.62 -49.09 0.55
N SER A 778 -65.40 -49.35 0.07
CA SER A 778 -64.22 -48.64 0.52
C SER A 778 -64.43 -47.18 0.19
N ASP A 779 -64.61 -46.34 1.21
CA ASP A 779 -64.47 -44.92 1.10
C ASP A 779 -63.17 -44.63 0.37
N SER A 780 -63.24 -44.04 -0.81
CA SER A 780 -62.13 -43.75 -1.67
C SER A 780 -61.13 -42.67 -1.10
N SER A 781 -61.28 -42.35 0.22
CA SER A 781 -60.47 -41.37 0.94
C SER A 781 -59.16 -41.91 1.48
N ASP A 782 -59.12 -43.18 1.89
CA ASP A 782 -57.95 -43.81 2.52
C ASP A 782 -56.90 -44.29 1.53
N ALA A 783 -57.30 -44.47 0.26
CA ALA A 783 -56.36 -44.85 -0.81
C ALA A 783 -55.41 -43.72 -1.23
N ALA A 784 -55.66 -42.48 -0.81
CA ALA A 784 -54.91 -41.31 -1.23
C ALA A 784 -53.54 -41.15 -0.54
N PHE A 785 -53.36 -41.66 0.67
CA PHE A 785 -52.15 -41.49 1.49
C PHE A 785 -51.50 -42.83 1.86
N ASN A 786 -51.48 -43.78 0.94
CA ASN A 786 -50.99 -45.13 1.22
C ASN A 786 -49.49 -45.33 0.97
N SER A 787 -48.79 -44.37 0.37
CA SER A 787 -47.35 -44.46 0.13
C SER A 787 -46.62 -43.16 0.50
N TYR A 788 -45.34 -43.29 0.84
CA TYR A 788 -44.48 -42.15 1.24
C TYR A 788 -44.44 -41.05 0.13
N GLN A 789 -44.31 -41.43 -1.15
CA GLN A 789 -44.30 -40.47 -2.21
C GLN A 789 -45.60 -39.68 -2.31
N LYS A 790 -46.74 -40.35 -2.30
CA LYS A 790 -48.06 -39.69 -2.43
C LYS A 790 -48.32 -38.74 -1.26
N VAL A 791 -47.98 -39.14 -0.06
CA VAL A 791 -48.15 -38.34 1.16
C VAL A 791 -47.30 -37.08 1.09
N ILE A 792 -45.99 -37.22 0.80
CA ILE A 792 -45.09 -36.08 0.72
C ILE A 792 -45.46 -35.15 -0.45
N GLU A 793 -45.82 -35.70 -1.60
CA GLU A 793 -46.33 -34.90 -2.74
C GLU A 793 -47.57 -34.10 -2.35
N TYR A 794 -48.52 -34.73 -1.63
CA TYR A 794 -49.73 -34.06 -1.17
C TYR A 794 -49.42 -32.93 -0.20
N ILE A 795 -48.51 -33.16 0.77
CA ILE A 795 -48.05 -32.14 1.74
C ILE A 795 -47.39 -30.98 1.01
N LEU A 796 -46.48 -31.24 0.06
CA LEU A 796 -45.80 -30.18 -0.74
C LEU A 796 -46.78 -29.30 -1.56
N LYS A 797 -47.80 -29.92 -2.18
CA LYS A 797 -48.77 -29.24 -3.02
C LYS A 797 -49.79 -28.42 -2.24
N ASN A 798 -50.22 -28.90 -1.09
CA ASN A 798 -51.37 -28.35 -0.39
C ASN A 798 -51.05 -27.81 1.01
N GLY A 799 -49.89 -28.15 1.55
CA GLY A 799 -49.55 -27.82 2.93
C GLY A 799 -49.38 -26.34 3.18
N ALA A 800 -48.64 -25.65 2.30
CA ALA A 800 -48.34 -24.24 2.48
C ALA A 800 -49.61 -23.36 2.55
N GLU A 801 -50.65 -23.68 1.80
CA GLU A 801 -51.93 -22.93 1.85
C GLU A 801 -52.62 -22.94 3.21
N VAL A 802 -52.30 -23.92 4.05
CA VAL A 802 -52.85 -24.07 5.41
C VAL A 802 -51.79 -23.89 6.53
N GLY A 803 -50.59 -23.39 6.17
CA GLY A 803 -49.53 -23.09 7.13
C GLY A 803 -48.59 -24.27 7.46
N VAL A 804 -48.59 -25.31 6.62
CA VAL A 804 -47.64 -26.42 6.71
C VAL A 804 -46.62 -26.29 5.57
N HIS A 805 -45.42 -25.78 5.88
CA HIS A 805 -44.34 -25.55 4.91
C HIS A 805 -43.31 -26.68 4.96
N VAL A 806 -42.69 -26.94 3.82
CA VAL A 806 -41.67 -27.99 3.72
C VAL A 806 -40.34 -27.41 3.31
N ILE A 807 -39.30 -27.85 4.02
CA ILE A 807 -37.92 -27.55 3.68
C ILE A 807 -37.20 -28.84 3.32
N ILE A 808 -36.80 -28.99 2.07
CA ILE A 808 -36.07 -30.17 1.59
C ILE A 808 -34.62 -29.83 1.36
N GLN A 809 -33.70 -30.63 1.91
CA GLN A 809 -32.28 -30.59 1.59
C GLN A 809 -31.91 -31.82 0.75
N ILE A 810 -31.16 -31.57 -0.33
CA ILE A 810 -30.63 -32.58 -1.24
C ILE A 810 -29.21 -32.22 -1.68
N ASP A 811 -28.40 -33.22 -2.05
CA ASP A 811 -27.04 -32.98 -2.51
C ASP A 811 -27.03 -32.45 -3.96
N LYS A 812 -27.84 -33.05 -4.83
CA LYS A 812 -27.88 -32.71 -6.25
C LYS A 812 -29.32 -32.77 -6.81
N PRO A 813 -29.71 -31.82 -7.64
CA PRO A 813 -31.06 -31.82 -8.24
C PRO A 813 -31.44 -33.10 -8.94
N LYS A 814 -30.51 -33.80 -9.59
CA LYS A 814 -30.72 -35.08 -10.28
C LYS A 814 -31.05 -36.25 -9.36
N GLN A 815 -30.82 -36.14 -8.07
CA GLN A 815 -31.07 -37.18 -7.08
C GLN A 815 -32.48 -37.09 -6.48
N LEU A 816 -33.27 -36.12 -6.92
CA LEU A 816 -34.66 -36.00 -6.53
C LEU A 816 -35.44 -37.24 -6.90
N LEU A 817 -36.11 -37.78 -5.93
CA LEU A 817 -36.83 -39.01 -6.00
C LEU A 817 -38.31 -38.71 -5.99
N PHE A 818 -38.92 -38.73 -7.16
CA PHE A 818 -40.38 -38.65 -7.30
C PHE A 818 -40.91 -39.62 -8.31
N ALA A 819 -42.21 -39.82 -8.25
CA ALA A 819 -42.91 -40.75 -9.10
C ALA A 819 -42.50 -40.56 -10.58
N ASP A 820 -42.39 -41.67 -11.29
CA ASP A 820 -41.98 -41.78 -12.70
C ASP A 820 -42.75 -40.88 -13.69
N TYR A 821 -43.88 -40.30 -13.25
CA TYR A 821 -44.73 -39.42 -14.05
C TYR A 821 -44.46 -37.92 -13.86
N MET A 822 -43.61 -37.53 -12.90
CA MET A 822 -43.33 -36.13 -12.59
C MET A 822 -42.02 -35.70 -13.23
N SER A 823 -42.03 -34.63 -14.01
CA SER A 823 -40.78 -34.04 -14.51
C SER A 823 -40.07 -33.32 -13.38
N ALA A 824 -38.76 -33.19 -13.50
CA ALA A 824 -37.94 -32.40 -12.53
C ALA A 824 -38.47 -30.97 -12.42
N ARG A 825 -38.92 -30.37 -13.51
CA ARG A 825 -39.50 -29.03 -13.59
C ARG A 825 -40.82 -28.93 -12.80
N ASP A 826 -41.71 -29.91 -12.91
CA ASP A 826 -42.99 -29.92 -12.18
C ASP A 826 -42.78 -30.03 -10.68
N PHE A 827 -41.69 -30.71 -10.28
CA PHE A 827 -41.30 -30.80 -8.89
C PHE A 827 -40.70 -29.47 -8.38
N PHE A 828 -39.83 -28.82 -9.15
CA PHE A 828 -39.30 -27.52 -8.76
C PHE A 828 -40.39 -26.45 -8.63
N ASN A 829 -41.47 -26.52 -9.40
CA ASN A 829 -42.62 -25.62 -9.30
C ASN A 829 -43.36 -25.72 -7.95
N MET A 830 -43.01 -26.69 -7.10
CA MET A 830 -43.52 -26.79 -5.71
C MET A 830 -42.69 -26.02 -4.68
N PHE A 831 -41.64 -25.29 -5.14
CA PHE A 831 -40.76 -24.53 -4.29
C PHE A 831 -40.57 -23.12 -4.85
N HIS A 832 -41.14 -22.13 -4.20
CA HIS A 832 -40.91 -20.73 -4.56
C HIS A 832 -39.51 -20.23 -4.16
N HIS A 833 -38.85 -20.93 -3.23
CA HIS A 833 -37.59 -20.49 -2.64
C HIS A 833 -36.52 -21.58 -2.80
N LEU A 834 -35.42 -21.23 -3.47
CA LEU A 834 -34.27 -22.10 -3.64
C LEU A 834 -33.04 -21.49 -2.95
N ILE A 835 -32.42 -22.24 -2.06
CA ILE A 835 -31.11 -21.93 -1.48
C ILE A 835 -30.10 -22.85 -2.14
N MET A 836 -29.22 -22.26 -2.92
CA MET A 836 -28.24 -22.95 -3.74
C MET A 836 -26.85 -22.79 -3.14
N LEU A 837 -26.27 -23.89 -2.75
CA LEU A 837 -24.90 -23.99 -2.29
C LEU A 837 -23.99 -24.41 -3.45
N LYS A 838 -22.68 -24.57 -3.20
CA LYS A 838 -21.74 -25.07 -4.21
C LYS A 838 -22.25 -26.40 -4.79
N SER A 839 -22.28 -26.51 -6.11
CA SER A 839 -22.77 -27.71 -6.81
C SER A 839 -22.05 -27.91 -8.15
N ASP A 840 -22.36 -29.00 -8.86
CA ASP A 840 -21.75 -29.26 -10.15
C ASP A 840 -22.37 -28.41 -11.30
N GLU A 841 -21.65 -28.29 -12.43
CA GLU A 841 -22.06 -27.52 -13.60
C GLU A 841 -23.44 -27.88 -14.16
N ASN A 842 -23.91 -29.12 -13.89
CA ASN A 842 -25.19 -29.60 -14.45
C ASN A 842 -26.38 -29.27 -13.55
N ALA A 843 -26.16 -28.78 -12.32
CA ALA A 843 -27.24 -28.48 -11.41
C ALA A 843 -28.17 -27.38 -11.97
N VAL A 844 -27.60 -26.32 -12.47
CA VAL A 844 -28.29 -25.15 -13.06
C VAL A 844 -29.11 -25.58 -14.30
N ASN A 845 -28.51 -26.40 -15.17
CA ASN A 845 -29.18 -26.92 -16.37
C ASN A 845 -30.38 -27.82 -16.01
N THR A 846 -30.27 -28.62 -14.95
CA THR A 846 -31.36 -29.48 -14.47
C THR A 846 -32.56 -28.66 -13.98
N LEU A 847 -32.30 -27.49 -13.41
CA LEU A 847 -33.32 -26.57 -12.92
C LEU A 847 -33.96 -25.71 -14.06
N GLY A 848 -33.36 -25.70 -15.24
CA GLY A 848 -33.79 -24.84 -16.35
C GLY A 848 -33.56 -23.34 -16.09
N MET A 849 -32.57 -23.01 -15.20
CA MET A 849 -32.22 -21.65 -14.85
C MET A 849 -31.23 -21.05 -15.85
N SER A 850 -30.95 -19.75 -15.71
CA SER A 850 -30.01 -19.02 -16.56
C SER A 850 -28.61 -19.62 -16.52
N ASP A 851 -27.97 -19.74 -17.68
CA ASP A 851 -26.59 -20.17 -17.83
C ASP A 851 -25.57 -19.21 -17.15
N ASP A 852 -26.03 -18.06 -16.67
CA ASP A 852 -25.19 -17.07 -15.95
C ASP A 852 -24.90 -17.48 -14.48
N LEU A 853 -25.70 -18.40 -13.92
CA LEU A 853 -25.47 -18.90 -12.55
C LEU A 853 -24.39 -19.98 -12.52
N ARG A 854 -23.37 -19.79 -11.69
CA ARG A 854 -22.20 -20.67 -11.56
C ARG A 854 -22.03 -21.21 -10.14
N LEU A 855 -22.76 -22.26 -9.82
CA LEU A 855 -22.73 -22.86 -8.50
C LEU A 855 -21.39 -23.56 -8.19
N GLU A 856 -20.68 -24.01 -9.21
CA GLU A 856 -19.35 -24.60 -9.08
C GLU A 856 -18.29 -23.60 -8.57
N ASN A 857 -18.51 -22.30 -8.78
CA ASN A 857 -17.59 -21.24 -8.38
C ASN A 857 -17.88 -20.71 -6.97
N LEU A 858 -18.98 -21.10 -6.36
CA LEU A 858 -19.26 -20.70 -4.98
C LEU A 858 -18.22 -21.25 -4.05
N SER A 859 -17.76 -20.43 -3.10
CA SER A 859 -16.82 -20.88 -2.07
C SER A 859 -17.54 -21.80 -1.08
N SER A 860 -16.90 -22.94 -0.81
CA SER A 860 -17.27 -23.86 0.27
C SER A 860 -16.36 -23.76 1.49
N ASP A 861 -15.35 -22.87 1.44
CA ASP A 861 -14.44 -22.67 2.58
C ASP A 861 -15.22 -22.12 3.78
N VAL A 862 -14.94 -22.65 4.95
CA VAL A 862 -15.64 -22.30 6.22
C VAL A 862 -15.64 -20.77 6.46
N GLU A 863 -14.51 -20.11 6.22
CA GLU A 863 -14.34 -18.66 6.42
C GLU A 863 -14.94 -17.81 5.29
N ARG A 864 -15.30 -18.43 4.16
CA ARG A 864 -15.75 -17.74 2.95
C ARG A 864 -16.95 -18.41 2.29
N LEU A 865 -17.80 -19.03 3.10
CA LEU A 865 -18.96 -19.74 2.58
C LEU A 865 -19.89 -18.80 1.81
N ARG A 866 -20.32 -19.25 0.62
CA ARG A 866 -21.23 -18.50 -0.26
C ARG A 866 -22.40 -19.36 -0.70
N ALA A 867 -23.55 -18.71 -0.78
CA ALA A 867 -24.79 -19.33 -1.25
C ALA A 867 -25.58 -18.34 -2.13
N ILE A 868 -26.46 -18.86 -2.96
CA ILE A 868 -27.39 -18.06 -3.76
C ILE A 868 -28.81 -18.35 -3.32
N TYR A 869 -29.57 -17.33 -2.99
CA TYR A 869 -31.01 -17.39 -2.85
C TYR A 869 -31.67 -17.02 -4.18
N TYR A 870 -32.53 -17.88 -4.68
CA TYR A 870 -33.39 -17.64 -5.85
C TYR A 870 -34.85 -17.65 -5.42
N ASN A 871 -35.58 -16.60 -5.81
CA ASN A 871 -37.01 -16.50 -5.64
C ASN A 871 -37.69 -16.69 -7.00
N GLU A 872 -38.41 -17.79 -7.17
CA GLU A 872 -39.07 -18.14 -8.44
C GLU A 872 -40.18 -17.16 -8.80
N THR A 873 -40.93 -16.66 -7.82
CA THR A 873 -42.07 -15.76 -8.03
C THR A 873 -41.70 -14.47 -8.77
N ASN A 874 -40.53 -13.87 -8.43
CA ASN A 874 -40.04 -12.62 -9.03
C ASN A 874 -38.83 -12.82 -9.95
N ASN A 875 -38.41 -14.05 -10.15
CA ASN A 875 -37.23 -14.43 -10.95
C ASN A 875 -35.98 -13.68 -10.59
N SER A 876 -35.72 -13.51 -9.25
CA SER A 876 -34.59 -12.82 -8.72
C SER A 876 -33.67 -13.75 -7.97
N TYR A 877 -32.34 -13.43 -7.99
CA TYR A 877 -31.37 -14.15 -7.20
C TYR A 877 -30.47 -13.16 -6.42
N THR A 878 -30.07 -13.60 -5.22
CA THR A 878 -29.22 -12.84 -4.29
C THR A 878 -28.08 -13.72 -3.83
N LEU A 879 -26.85 -13.29 -4.05
CA LEU A 879 -25.65 -13.89 -3.47
C LEU A 879 -25.57 -13.49 -1.99
N PHE A 880 -25.28 -14.43 -1.11
CA PHE A 880 -25.20 -14.16 0.33
C PHE A 880 -24.15 -15.01 1.05
N THR A 881 -23.76 -14.58 2.22
CA THR A 881 -22.95 -15.34 3.18
C THR A 881 -23.88 -15.96 4.22
N PRO A 882 -23.91 -17.30 4.37
CA PRO A 882 -24.68 -17.96 5.41
C PRO A 882 -24.27 -17.55 6.83
N PHE A 883 -25.25 -17.48 7.75
CA PHE A 883 -24.98 -17.20 9.16
C PHE A 883 -24.16 -18.33 9.79
N ASP A 884 -23.33 -17.91 10.76
CA ASP A 884 -22.71 -18.79 11.73
C ASP A 884 -23.44 -18.73 13.09
N PHE A 885 -23.16 -19.70 14.01
CA PHE A 885 -23.81 -19.78 15.31
C PHE A 885 -22.90 -20.34 16.39
#